data_bfd7b7cc1842328b248cec37f48f2858
#
_entry.id   bfd7b7cc1842328b248cec37f48f2858
#
_cell.length_a   1.000
_cell.length_b   1.000
_cell.length_c   1.000
_cell.angle_alpha   90.00
_cell.angle_beta   90.00
_cell.angle_gamma   90.00
#
_symmetry.space_group_name_H-M   'P 1'
#
loop_
_entity.id
_entity.type
_entity.pdbx_description
1 polymer ?
#
loop_
_entity_poly.entity_id
_entity_poly.type
_entity_poly.pdbx_seq_one_letter_code
_entity_poly.pdbx_strand_id
1 'polypeptide(L)'
;MTVFRSCLARRAARNFPAAAIVLLLACAAAAQNVAPAAPSAPSDKAPAAPSATSPAPVTQTSVPAPPPASIAPPDTPAGAVGPTQAQPEVTAFDIEVKAPPDVRDLLERHLELQRYRAVTDLDDAELARLVVLAERNLRNLVGTLGYFSPRISIAREGAASQRPTIVVAVDPGELTRIRAVAIDFSGDIAQSPDTDAVSQREDIRSNWRLPNGQRFTQDGWDGAKTQALRDLVARRYPAGRLATSLADIDAPAASADLSLTLDSGPLYRLGPMQVSGIQRYDPLLVPRLARLDPGSVYDQNRLLEAQQRLASSGYFDSATVLIDPDSDPAAAPVQVAVREAKLQKVILGVGITTDAGPRASVEHTHHRVPGIGWRAVTKLQLERKSPFAQTEWTAIPGEDGWRWGFLGRAERLDDDELVTRAQRLRFGRSQAGDRIDRNVYLQYDRASVQALPGSAISDSDSGDGSAISGNYVWTGRYFDSLPFPSRGYGLGAELGGGMTLGNDRKPFLRTVARWLGVKSLTRGRIALRAEAAGVLAADSARIPGTLLFRTGGDSTVRGYGYRDIGVQRANGVTGPGRYMAVGSVEWQRPMLKNGLPTEWENTFFIDAGSVAERPQDLKPKVGVGTGVRWRSPIGPLQIDLAYGVQPKKFRLHMSVGFVF
;
A
#
# COMPACT_ATOMS: atom_id res chain seq x y z
N MET A 1 5.73 -55.35 21.47
CA MET A 1 6.30 -54.65 20.29
C MET A 1 5.95 -53.20 20.32
N THR A 2 6.35 -52.44 21.34
CA THR A 2 5.98 -51.02 21.49
C THR A 2 7.00 -50.35 22.43
N VAL A 3 8.27 -50.19 22.05
CA VAL A 3 9.29 -49.45 22.82
C VAL A 3 10.45 -48.95 21.94
N PHE A 4 10.24 -48.60 20.64
CA PHE A 4 11.35 -48.17 19.80
C PHE A 4 11.06 -46.87 18.99
N ARG A 5 10.20 -45.98 19.50
CA ARG A 5 9.88 -44.73 18.79
C ARG A 5 10.12 -43.43 19.56
N SER A 6 10.73 -43.43 20.73
CA SER A 6 10.89 -42.22 21.54
C SER A 6 12.34 -41.71 21.70
N CYS A 7 13.33 -42.26 21.02
CA CYS A 7 14.75 -41.89 21.21
C CYS A 7 15.40 -41.07 20.07
N LEU A 8 14.71 -40.81 18.95
CA LEU A 8 15.30 -40.07 17.80
C LEU A 8 14.92 -38.59 17.75
N ALA A 9 14.02 -38.13 18.59
CA ALA A 9 13.52 -36.73 18.58
C ALA A 9 14.29 -35.78 19.52
N ARG A 10 15.25 -36.24 20.32
CA ARG A 10 15.97 -35.40 21.31
C ARG A 10 17.46 -35.16 21.02
N ARG A 11 17.99 -35.58 19.88
CA ARG A 11 19.41 -35.37 19.51
C ARG A 11 19.68 -34.43 18.33
N ALA A 12 18.63 -33.86 17.69
CA ALA A 12 18.79 -32.95 16.56
C ALA A 12 18.88 -31.47 16.94
N ALA A 13 18.86 -31.10 18.23
CA ALA A 13 18.81 -29.70 18.68
C ALA A 13 20.12 -29.13 19.23
N ARG A 14 21.28 -29.79 19.00
CA ARG A 14 22.52 -29.37 19.68
C ARG A 14 23.77 -29.14 18.81
N ASN A 15 23.69 -29.16 17.49
CA ASN A 15 24.86 -28.80 16.66
C ASN A 15 24.36 -28.08 15.37
N PHE A 16 23.89 -26.85 15.49
CA PHE A 16 23.91 -25.91 14.37
C PHE A 16 25.22 -25.14 14.45
N PRO A 17 26.15 -25.29 13.48
CA PRO A 17 27.35 -24.48 13.45
C PRO A 17 27.01 -23.03 13.16
N ALA A 18 27.75 -22.11 13.78
CA ALA A 18 27.62 -20.65 13.65
C ALA A 18 27.61 -20.11 12.19
N ALA A 19 28.02 -20.96 11.22
CA ALA A 19 27.98 -20.65 9.80
C ALA A 19 26.54 -20.57 9.21
N ALA A 20 25.56 -21.24 9.82
CA ALA A 20 24.16 -21.15 9.36
C ALA A 20 23.46 -19.85 9.83
N ILE A 21 23.93 -19.24 10.90
CA ILE A 21 23.40 -17.94 11.38
C ILE A 21 23.89 -16.79 10.51
N VAL A 22 25.07 -16.89 9.90
CA VAL A 22 25.59 -15.90 8.93
C VAL A 22 24.82 -15.96 7.60
N LEU A 23 24.27 -17.11 7.21
CA LEU A 23 23.44 -17.21 6.00
C LEU A 23 22.00 -16.71 6.19
N LEU A 24 21.48 -16.66 7.40
CA LEU A 24 20.13 -16.18 7.72
C LEU A 24 20.06 -14.66 7.98
N LEU A 25 21.19 -13.99 8.18
CA LEU A 25 21.27 -12.55 8.40
C LEU A 25 21.36 -11.72 7.12
N ALA A 26 21.18 -12.32 5.97
CA ALA A 26 21.58 -11.70 4.72
C ALA A 26 20.50 -11.61 3.67
N CYS A 27 19.39 -10.96 3.93
CA CYS A 27 18.39 -10.76 2.88
C CYS A 27 17.59 -9.46 3.01
N ALA A 28 18.11 -8.32 2.64
CA ALA A 28 17.25 -7.21 2.28
C ALA A 28 17.97 -5.91 1.92
N ALA A 29 18.24 -5.66 0.74
CA ALA A 29 18.25 -4.31 0.18
C ALA A 29 18.61 -4.34 -1.30
N ALA A 30 17.69 -4.71 -2.11
CA ALA A 30 17.73 -4.35 -3.51
C ALA A 30 16.36 -4.51 -4.17
N ALA A 31 15.33 -3.99 -3.55
CA ALA A 31 14.18 -3.53 -4.29
C ALA A 31 14.53 -2.33 -5.19
N GLN A 32 15.78 -1.83 -5.13
CA GLN A 32 16.18 -0.68 -5.92
C GLN A 32 16.93 -1.00 -7.23
N ASN A 33 17.33 -2.26 -7.48
CA ASN A 33 18.13 -2.54 -8.68
C ASN A 33 17.62 -3.67 -9.59
N VAL A 34 16.56 -4.38 -9.27
CA VAL A 34 15.99 -5.41 -10.15
C VAL A 34 14.47 -5.50 -9.97
N ALA A 35 13.78 -4.37 -10.00
CA ALA A 35 12.37 -4.39 -10.32
C ALA A 35 12.19 -3.80 -11.71
N PRO A 36 11.34 -4.36 -12.57
CA PRO A 36 10.80 -3.55 -13.64
C PRO A 36 10.21 -2.32 -12.96
N ALA A 37 10.53 -1.13 -13.46
CA ALA A 37 10.02 0.12 -12.92
C ALA A 37 8.51 -0.01 -12.75
N ALA A 38 8.06 -0.21 -11.52
CA ALA A 38 6.67 0.02 -11.20
C ALA A 38 6.43 1.50 -11.46
N PRO A 39 5.41 1.87 -12.23
CA PRO A 39 5.09 3.26 -12.41
C PRO A 39 4.84 3.85 -11.03
N SER A 40 5.57 4.90 -10.70
CA SER A 40 5.26 5.76 -9.56
C SER A 40 3.78 6.13 -9.66
N ALA A 41 3.00 5.69 -8.69
CA ALA A 41 1.60 6.07 -8.60
C ALA A 41 1.53 7.61 -8.54
N PRO A 42 0.71 8.25 -9.36
CA PRO A 42 0.37 9.64 -9.14
C PRO A 42 -0.39 9.72 -7.82
N SER A 43 0.08 10.55 -6.91
CA SER A 43 -0.67 10.95 -5.73
C SER A 43 -1.80 11.85 -6.20
N ASP A 44 -2.96 11.29 -6.47
CA ASP A 44 -4.18 12.06 -6.64
C ASP A 44 -5.11 11.79 -5.47
N LYS A 45 -5.55 12.92 -4.92
CA LYS A 45 -6.57 13.03 -3.88
C LYS A 45 -7.76 12.15 -4.23
N ALA A 46 -8.16 11.30 -3.31
CA ALA A 46 -9.44 10.60 -3.38
C ALA A 46 -10.58 11.62 -3.53
N PRO A 47 -11.41 11.53 -4.56
CA PRO A 47 -12.68 12.22 -4.55
C PRO A 47 -13.65 11.45 -3.64
N ALA A 48 -14.37 12.22 -2.85
CA ALA A 48 -15.47 11.73 -2.02
C ALA A 48 -16.46 10.92 -2.86
N ALA A 49 -16.93 9.81 -2.32
CA ALA A 49 -17.93 8.96 -2.93
C ALA A 49 -19.23 9.74 -3.17
N PRO A 50 -19.87 9.64 -4.33
CA PRO A 50 -21.20 10.16 -4.52
C PRO A 50 -22.22 9.22 -3.87
N SER A 51 -23.09 9.79 -3.06
CA SER A 51 -24.27 9.13 -2.49
C SER A 51 -25.16 8.60 -3.60
N ALA A 52 -25.49 7.32 -3.52
CA ALA A 52 -26.45 6.67 -4.40
C ALA A 52 -27.88 7.18 -4.10
N THR A 53 -28.51 7.81 -5.08
CA THR A 53 -29.96 8.08 -5.08
C THR A 53 -30.59 7.18 -6.15
N SER A 54 -31.50 6.32 -5.72
CA SER A 54 -32.31 5.48 -6.60
C SER A 54 -33.22 6.30 -7.52
N PRO A 55 -33.48 5.86 -8.74
CA PRO A 55 -34.49 6.45 -9.60
C PRO A 55 -35.81 5.72 -9.49
N ALA A 56 -36.90 6.47 -9.39
CA ALA A 56 -38.25 6.01 -9.73
C ALA A 56 -38.62 6.53 -11.15
N PRO A 57 -39.42 5.78 -11.92
CA PRO A 57 -39.68 6.11 -13.31
C PRO A 57 -40.93 6.99 -13.47
N VAL A 58 -40.85 8.05 -14.26
CA VAL A 58 -42.04 8.66 -14.89
C VAL A 58 -41.67 9.20 -16.28
N THR A 59 -42.40 8.73 -17.23
CA THR A 59 -42.52 9.16 -18.62
C THR A 59 -43.21 10.56 -18.68
N GLN A 60 -42.69 11.51 -19.46
CA GLN A 60 -43.47 12.21 -20.50
C GLN A 60 -42.82 13.52 -21.01
N THR A 61 -42.85 13.60 -22.33
CA THR A 61 -43.20 14.71 -23.23
C THR A 61 -42.32 15.98 -23.28
N SER A 62 -41.71 16.09 -24.43
CA SER A 62 -40.94 17.23 -24.95
C SER A 62 -41.75 18.51 -25.20
N VAL A 63 -41.22 19.65 -24.75
CA VAL A 63 -41.53 20.99 -25.28
C VAL A 63 -40.21 21.77 -25.44
N PRO A 64 -40.00 22.52 -26.54
CA PRO A 64 -38.68 23.09 -26.87
C PRO A 64 -38.40 24.39 -26.10
N ALA A 65 -37.13 24.55 -25.70
CA ALA A 65 -36.61 25.71 -25.01
C ALA A 65 -36.23 26.84 -25.98
N PRO A 66 -36.40 28.12 -25.58
CA PRO A 66 -35.90 29.27 -26.34
C PRO A 66 -34.39 29.52 -26.10
N PRO A 67 -33.70 30.24 -27.00
CA PRO A 67 -32.25 30.42 -26.99
C PRO A 67 -31.74 31.36 -25.89
N PRO A 68 -30.47 31.22 -25.44
CA PRO A 68 -29.95 32.07 -24.38
C PRO A 68 -29.54 33.45 -24.88
N ALA A 69 -29.93 34.48 -24.11
CA ALA A 69 -29.50 35.85 -24.32
C ALA A 69 -28.09 36.05 -23.71
N SER A 70 -27.21 36.63 -24.52
CA SER A 70 -25.86 37.07 -24.15
C SER A 70 -25.96 38.30 -23.23
N ILE A 71 -25.35 38.27 -22.06
CA ILE A 71 -25.15 39.44 -21.20
C ILE A 71 -23.64 39.57 -20.94
N ALA A 72 -23.09 40.70 -21.35
CA ALA A 72 -21.72 41.12 -21.11
C ALA A 72 -21.52 41.54 -19.62
N PRO A 73 -20.31 41.44 -19.06
CA PRO A 73 -20.04 41.78 -17.67
C PRO A 73 -19.88 43.31 -17.52
N PRO A 74 -20.37 43.92 -16.43
CA PRO A 74 -19.98 45.27 -16.05
C PRO A 74 -18.75 45.28 -15.15
N ASP A 75 -17.92 46.28 -15.38
CA ASP A 75 -16.68 46.59 -14.67
C ASP A 75 -16.92 46.95 -13.18
N THR A 76 -15.94 46.49 -12.39
CA THR A 76 -15.79 46.64 -10.95
C THR A 76 -15.36 48.05 -10.52
N PRO A 77 -15.60 48.45 -9.28
CA PRO A 77 -14.48 48.77 -8.42
C PRO A 77 -14.52 48.08 -7.04
N ALA A 78 -13.33 47.67 -6.63
CA ALA A 78 -13.05 47.06 -5.34
C ALA A 78 -13.41 47.98 -4.17
N GLY A 79 -14.38 47.54 -3.36
CA GLY A 79 -14.62 48.06 -2.04
C GLY A 79 -14.43 46.97 -1.01
N ALA A 80 -13.57 47.19 -0.02
CA ALA A 80 -13.28 46.28 1.08
C ALA A 80 -14.58 45.95 1.85
N VAL A 81 -14.99 44.68 1.82
CA VAL A 81 -16.06 44.16 2.67
C VAL A 81 -15.44 43.80 4.03
N GLY A 82 -15.71 44.63 5.03
CA GLY A 82 -15.44 44.29 6.42
C GLY A 82 -16.27 43.07 6.88
N PRO A 83 -15.94 42.46 8.03
CA PRO A 83 -16.65 41.26 8.50
C PRO A 83 -18.13 41.59 8.69
N THR A 84 -18.99 40.92 7.93
CA THR A 84 -20.45 40.96 8.12
C THR A 84 -20.72 40.45 9.54
N GLN A 85 -21.13 41.37 10.44
CA GLN A 85 -21.70 40.99 11.71
C GLN A 85 -22.96 40.19 11.40
N ALA A 86 -23.02 38.94 11.84
CA ALA A 86 -24.21 38.12 11.81
C ALA A 86 -25.29 38.91 12.56
N GLN A 87 -26.35 39.32 11.87
CA GLN A 87 -27.53 39.89 12.51
C GLN A 87 -28.08 38.81 13.45
N PRO A 88 -28.49 39.15 14.67
CA PRO A 88 -29.09 38.19 15.59
C PRO A 88 -30.34 37.60 14.90
N GLU A 89 -30.36 36.30 14.66
CA GLU A 89 -31.55 35.60 14.19
C GLU A 89 -32.67 35.85 15.21
N VAL A 90 -33.74 36.47 14.76
CA VAL A 90 -34.93 36.66 15.57
C VAL A 90 -35.59 35.31 15.70
N THR A 91 -35.49 34.69 16.87
CA THR A 91 -36.10 33.40 17.15
C THR A 91 -37.38 33.60 17.97
N ALA A 92 -38.42 32.81 17.69
CA ALA A 92 -39.72 32.87 18.36
C ALA A 92 -39.66 32.40 19.84
N PHE A 93 -38.77 31.43 20.12
CA PHE A 93 -38.55 30.87 21.46
C PHE A 93 -37.11 30.34 21.59
N ASP A 94 -36.67 30.15 22.82
CA ASP A 94 -35.40 29.52 23.14
C ASP A 94 -35.59 28.05 23.59
N ILE A 95 -34.58 27.21 23.40
CA ILE A 95 -34.60 25.83 23.85
C ILE A 95 -33.40 25.61 24.77
N GLU A 96 -33.67 25.12 25.99
CA GLU A 96 -32.67 24.68 26.94
C GLU A 96 -32.79 23.18 27.11
N VAL A 97 -31.70 22.42 26.83
CA VAL A 97 -31.66 20.95 26.97
C VAL A 97 -30.91 20.58 28.23
N LYS A 98 -31.62 20.00 29.20
CA LYS A 98 -31.08 19.46 30.46
C LYS A 98 -30.99 17.94 30.35
N ALA A 99 -29.83 17.43 29.93
CA ALA A 99 -29.53 16.00 29.71
C ALA A 99 -28.04 15.71 29.92
N PRO A 100 -27.64 14.42 30.09
CA PRO A 100 -26.25 14.01 30.05
C PRO A 100 -25.58 14.44 28.73
N PRO A 101 -24.25 14.67 28.70
CA PRO A 101 -23.55 15.27 27.54
C PRO A 101 -23.87 14.60 26.20
N ASP A 102 -23.77 13.26 26.12
CA ASP A 102 -24.01 12.49 24.88
C ASP A 102 -25.44 12.70 24.33
N VAL A 103 -26.43 12.71 25.23
CA VAL A 103 -27.85 12.94 24.89
C VAL A 103 -28.08 14.38 24.52
N ARG A 104 -27.51 15.32 25.28
CA ARG A 104 -27.62 16.76 25.02
C ARG A 104 -27.12 17.11 23.64
N ASP A 105 -25.91 16.68 23.28
CA ASP A 105 -25.30 16.97 21.98
C ASP A 105 -26.14 16.43 20.82
N LEU A 106 -26.79 15.27 20.99
CA LEU A 106 -27.71 14.72 20.00
C LEU A 106 -28.98 15.59 19.87
N LEU A 107 -29.59 15.93 21.00
CA LEU A 107 -30.85 16.69 21.02
C LEU A 107 -30.68 18.11 20.53
N GLU A 108 -29.60 18.81 20.89
CA GLU A 108 -29.31 20.17 20.41
C GLU A 108 -29.13 20.21 18.88
N ARG A 109 -28.63 19.12 18.28
CA ARG A 109 -28.42 19.04 16.83
C ARG A 109 -29.64 18.58 16.04
N HIS A 110 -30.45 17.66 16.59
CA HIS A 110 -31.44 16.91 15.82
C HIS A 110 -32.87 17.03 16.30
N LEU A 111 -33.14 17.76 17.41
CA LEU A 111 -34.49 17.96 17.87
C LEU A 111 -35.29 18.73 16.84
N GLU A 112 -36.42 18.21 16.37
CA GLU A 112 -37.26 18.85 15.36
C GLU A 112 -37.74 20.26 15.79
N LEU A 113 -37.94 20.47 17.09
CA LEU A 113 -38.32 21.76 17.64
C LEU A 113 -37.32 22.90 17.26
N GLN A 114 -36.03 22.56 17.07
CA GLN A 114 -35.01 23.51 16.65
C GLN A 114 -35.33 24.17 15.29
N ARG A 115 -36.00 23.47 14.38
CA ARG A 115 -36.39 23.99 13.06
C ARG A 115 -37.46 25.09 13.13
N TYR A 116 -38.25 25.06 14.17
CA TYR A 116 -39.36 26.03 14.35
C TYR A 116 -38.95 27.29 15.12
N ARG A 117 -37.73 27.37 15.64
CA ARG A 117 -37.24 28.56 16.37
C ARG A 117 -37.29 29.85 15.56
N ALA A 118 -37.08 29.75 14.27
CA ALA A 118 -37.08 30.91 13.34
C ALA A 118 -38.49 31.33 12.88
N VAL A 119 -39.54 30.56 13.21
CA VAL A 119 -40.92 30.85 12.82
C VAL A 119 -41.55 31.80 13.83
N THR A 120 -41.61 33.08 13.52
CA THR A 120 -41.99 34.16 14.45
C THR A 120 -43.50 34.39 14.58
N ASP A 121 -44.32 33.74 13.76
CA ASP A 121 -45.79 33.84 13.74
C ASP A 121 -46.48 32.62 14.39
N LEU A 122 -45.77 31.83 15.19
CA LEU A 122 -46.33 30.74 15.96
C LEU A 122 -47.28 31.27 17.06
N ASP A 123 -48.51 30.81 17.05
CA ASP A 123 -49.44 31.04 18.13
C ASP A 123 -49.25 30.03 19.32
N ASP A 124 -49.88 30.33 20.46
CA ASP A 124 -49.73 29.47 21.67
C ASP A 124 -50.30 28.06 21.45
N ALA A 125 -51.33 27.88 20.63
CA ALA A 125 -51.94 26.58 20.36
C ALA A 125 -51.03 25.74 19.46
N GLU A 126 -50.42 26.32 18.44
CA GLU A 126 -49.46 25.66 17.57
C GLU A 126 -48.16 25.26 18.31
N LEU A 127 -47.67 26.18 19.19
CA LEU A 127 -46.52 25.88 20.03
C LEU A 127 -46.83 24.71 21.00
N ALA A 128 -48.00 24.67 21.59
CA ALA A 128 -48.42 23.53 22.46
C ALA A 128 -48.47 22.20 21.68
N ARG A 129 -48.95 22.26 20.43
CA ARG A 129 -48.96 21.10 19.55
C ARG A 129 -47.52 20.61 19.19
N LEU A 130 -46.63 21.54 18.89
CA LEU A 130 -45.22 21.22 18.58
C LEU A 130 -44.52 20.61 19.80
N VAL A 131 -44.83 21.03 21.03
CA VAL A 131 -44.30 20.42 22.26
C VAL A 131 -44.72 18.97 22.40
N VAL A 132 -46.00 18.65 22.14
CA VAL A 132 -46.49 17.26 22.18
C VAL A 132 -45.77 16.37 21.15
N LEU A 133 -45.56 16.89 19.92
CA LEU A 133 -44.83 16.19 18.90
C LEU A 133 -43.34 16.01 19.26
N ALA A 134 -42.75 17.02 19.92
CA ALA A 134 -41.38 16.98 20.38
C ALA A 134 -41.11 15.87 21.38
N GLU A 135 -42.05 15.52 22.25
CA GLU A 135 -41.88 14.40 23.18
C GLU A 135 -41.65 13.06 22.45
N ARG A 136 -42.44 12.80 21.40
CA ARG A 136 -42.26 11.60 20.58
C ARG A 136 -40.93 11.60 19.83
N ASN A 137 -40.55 12.76 19.25
CA ASN A 137 -39.27 12.94 18.57
C ASN A 137 -38.10 12.72 19.53
N LEU A 138 -38.17 13.25 20.77
CA LEU A 138 -37.17 13.05 21.81
C LEU A 138 -36.99 11.56 22.17
N ARG A 139 -38.11 10.80 22.39
CA ARG A 139 -38.04 9.37 22.64
C ARG A 139 -37.32 8.62 21.51
N ASN A 140 -37.65 8.94 20.26
CA ASN A 140 -37.04 8.32 19.11
C ASN A 140 -35.53 8.63 19.05
N LEU A 141 -35.15 9.90 19.22
CA LEU A 141 -33.74 10.32 19.19
C LEU A 141 -32.92 9.63 20.29
N VAL A 142 -33.42 9.63 21.52
CA VAL A 142 -32.74 9.02 22.67
C VAL A 142 -32.67 7.48 22.51
N GLY A 143 -33.70 6.88 21.89
CA GLY A 143 -33.70 5.48 21.49
C GLY A 143 -32.57 5.08 20.54
N THR A 144 -32.13 5.99 19.63
CA THR A 144 -30.99 5.72 18.74
C THR A 144 -29.68 5.50 19.51
N LEU A 145 -29.56 6.09 20.69
CA LEU A 145 -28.44 5.89 21.61
C LEU A 145 -28.57 4.66 22.51
N GLY A 146 -29.71 3.93 22.46
CA GLY A 146 -29.98 2.74 23.26
C GLY A 146 -30.67 3.00 24.57
N TYR A 147 -31.35 4.11 24.75
CA TYR A 147 -32.16 4.43 25.90
C TYR A 147 -33.64 4.36 25.52
N PHE A 148 -34.34 3.30 25.94
CA PHE A 148 -35.71 3.04 25.51
C PHE A 148 -36.75 3.30 26.63
N SER A 149 -36.32 3.63 27.86
CA SER A 149 -37.18 4.00 29.00
C SER A 149 -36.86 5.41 29.52
N PRO A 150 -36.72 6.45 28.67
CA PRO A 150 -36.37 7.79 29.14
C PRO A 150 -37.53 8.45 29.85
N ARG A 151 -37.21 9.20 30.89
CA ARG A 151 -38.16 10.13 31.52
C ARG A 151 -37.96 11.51 30.91
N ILE A 152 -38.99 12.00 30.22
CA ILE A 152 -38.96 13.26 29.50
C ILE A 152 -39.94 14.22 30.12
N SER A 153 -39.51 15.46 30.40
CA SER A 153 -40.41 16.55 30.74
C SER A 153 -40.07 17.78 29.89
N ILE A 154 -41.10 18.37 29.35
CA ILE A 154 -41.00 19.60 28.54
C ILE A 154 -41.82 20.68 29.26
N ALA A 155 -41.17 21.76 29.68
CA ALA A 155 -41.79 22.85 30.38
C ALA A 155 -41.59 24.14 29.59
N ARG A 156 -42.60 25.01 29.53
CA ARG A 156 -42.51 26.36 29.03
C ARG A 156 -42.23 27.30 30.21
N GLU A 157 -41.11 27.97 30.18
CA GLU A 157 -40.73 28.97 31.16
C GLU A 157 -40.75 30.40 30.52
N GLY A 158 -41.10 31.41 31.29
CA GLY A 158 -41.16 32.82 30.87
C GLY A 158 -42.55 33.45 31.08
N ALA A 159 -42.56 34.75 31.38
CA ALA A 159 -43.80 35.54 31.51
C ALA A 159 -44.44 35.73 30.14
N ALA A 160 -45.78 35.92 30.07
CA ALA A 160 -46.55 36.07 28.82
C ALA A 160 -46.11 37.26 27.95
N SER A 161 -45.27 38.17 28.45
CA SER A 161 -44.71 39.33 27.75
C SER A 161 -43.26 39.20 27.31
N GLN A 162 -42.62 38.02 27.59
CA GLN A 162 -41.22 37.76 27.21
C GLN A 162 -41.17 36.53 26.30
N ARG A 163 -40.12 36.44 25.52
CA ARG A 163 -39.80 35.28 24.67
C ARG A 163 -39.76 34.01 25.52
N PRO A 164 -40.60 33.01 25.23
CA PRO A 164 -40.65 31.81 26.03
C PRO A 164 -39.40 30.95 25.85
N THR A 165 -38.96 30.30 26.93
CA THR A 165 -37.93 29.28 26.87
C THR A 165 -38.58 27.91 27.05
N ILE A 166 -38.33 27.01 26.10
CA ILE A 166 -38.76 25.62 26.18
C ILE A 166 -37.62 24.81 26.87
N VAL A 167 -37.86 24.43 28.13
CA VAL A 167 -36.91 23.59 28.88
C VAL A 167 -37.24 22.11 28.64
N VAL A 168 -36.28 21.40 27.98
CA VAL A 168 -36.39 19.99 27.71
C VAL A 168 -35.49 19.26 28.70
N ALA A 169 -36.05 18.60 29.70
CA ALA A 169 -35.30 17.79 30.64
C ALA A 169 -35.47 16.31 30.32
N VAL A 170 -34.34 15.62 30.12
CA VAL A 170 -34.31 14.19 29.77
C VAL A 170 -33.40 13.44 30.72
N ASP A 171 -34.00 12.54 31.49
CA ASP A 171 -33.30 11.48 32.20
C ASP A 171 -33.35 10.23 31.29
N PRO A 172 -32.25 9.81 30.71
CA PRO A 172 -32.24 8.73 29.70
C PRO A 172 -32.59 7.35 30.30
N GLY A 173 -32.44 7.16 31.61
CA GLY A 173 -32.63 5.86 32.25
C GLY A 173 -31.47 4.88 32.01
N GLU A 174 -31.74 3.60 32.07
CA GLU A 174 -30.73 2.53 31.88
C GLU A 174 -30.41 2.29 30.42
N LEU A 175 -29.13 2.00 30.15
CA LEU A 175 -28.63 1.63 28.82
C LEU A 175 -29.03 0.22 28.44
N THR A 176 -29.69 0.05 27.32
CA THR A 176 -30.02 -1.26 26.76
C THR A 176 -28.77 -2.01 26.31
N ARG A 177 -28.66 -3.26 26.77
CA ARG A 177 -27.55 -4.17 26.40
C ARG A 177 -28.06 -5.33 25.59
N ILE A 178 -27.19 -5.82 24.69
CA ILE A 178 -27.48 -6.97 23.86
C ILE A 178 -27.45 -8.22 24.73
N ARG A 179 -28.56 -8.93 24.78
CA ARG A 179 -28.75 -10.18 25.53
C ARG A 179 -28.39 -11.39 24.70
N ALA A 180 -28.89 -11.42 23.45
CA ALA A 180 -28.68 -12.52 22.53
C ALA A 180 -28.51 -12.00 21.08
N VAL A 181 -27.75 -12.76 20.28
CA VAL A 181 -27.58 -12.52 18.85
C VAL A 181 -27.80 -13.83 18.09
N ALA A 182 -28.75 -13.85 17.18
CA ALA A 182 -29.03 -14.94 16.26
C ALA A 182 -28.70 -14.50 14.82
N ILE A 183 -27.76 -15.20 14.16
CA ILE A 183 -27.41 -14.97 12.75
C ILE A 183 -27.72 -16.25 11.98
N ASP A 184 -28.79 -16.19 11.20
CA ASP A 184 -29.28 -17.27 10.38
C ASP A 184 -28.93 -17.04 8.92
N PHE A 185 -28.90 -18.13 8.17
CA PHE A 185 -28.59 -18.14 6.75
C PHE A 185 -29.67 -18.84 5.95
N SER A 186 -29.96 -18.33 4.76
CA SER A 186 -30.80 -18.94 3.74
C SER A 186 -30.07 -18.94 2.38
N GLY A 187 -30.63 -19.60 1.38
CA GLY A 187 -29.99 -19.82 0.09
C GLY A 187 -28.91 -20.91 0.14
N ASP A 188 -28.02 -20.92 -0.86
CA ASP A 188 -27.02 -21.99 -1.03
C ASP A 188 -26.05 -22.12 0.15
N ILE A 189 -25.72 -21.01 0.79
CA ILE A 189 -24.80 -21.00 1.95
C ILE A 189 -25.34 -21.79 3.14
N ALA A 190 -26.67 -21.86 3.31
CA ALA A 190 -27.29 -22.45 4.50
C ALA A 190 -27.03 -23.94 4.60
N GLN A 191 -27.10 -24.66 3.47
CA GLN A 191 -27.03 -26.12 3.41
C GLN A 191 -25.74 -26.64 2.78
N SER A 192 -24.87 -25.77 2.27
CA SER A 192 -23.62 -26.19 1.63
C SER A 192 -22.68 -26.87 2.63
N PRO A 193 -22.27 -28.13 2.34
CA PRO A 193 -21.27 -28.83 3.16
C PRO A 193 -19.84 -28.44 2.81
N ASP A 194 -19.64 -27.58 1.82
CA ASP A 194 -18.33 -27.11 1.36
C ASP A 194 -17.60 -26.38 2.50
N THR A 195 -16.37 -26.78 2.75
CA THR A 195 -15.52 -26.24 3.82
C THR A 195 -15.42 -24.71 3.77
N ASP A 196 -15.36 -24.13 2.56
CA ASP A 196 -15.26 -22.67 2.40
C ASP A 196 -16.59 -21.99 2.76
N ALA A 197 -17.75 -22.61 2.47
CA ALA A 197 -19.06 -22.09 2.86
C ALA A 197 -19.27 -22.19 4.37
N VAL A 198 -18.82 -23.28 4.99
CA VAL A 198 -18.82 -23.46 6.45
C VAL A 198 -17.96 -22.39 7.11
N SER A 199 -16.72 -22.24 6.64
CA SER A 199 -15.80 -21.21 7.14
C SER A 199 -16.37 -19.80 6.99
N GLN A 200 -17.03 -19.51 5.85
CA GLN A 200 -17.64 -18.19 5.64
C GLN A 200 -18.78 -17.91 6.63
N ARG A 201 -19.63 -18.90 6.95
CA ARG A 201 -20.66 -18.76 8.02
C ARG A 201 -20.02 -18.47 9.39
N GLU A 202 -18.94 -19.18 9.71
CA GLU A 202 -18.21 -19.00 10.96
C GLU A 202 -17.51 -17.63 11.02
N ASP A 203 -16.86 -17.20 9.91
CA ASP A 203 -16.25 -15.89 9.78
C ASP A 203 -17.26 -14.76 10.00
N ILE A 204 -18.46 -14.85 9.38
CA ILE A 204 -19.53 -13.84 9.56
C ILE A 204 -19.98 -13.76 10.99
N ARG A 205 -20.16 -14.91 11.66
CA ARG A 205 -20.55 -14.94 13.08
C ARG A 205 -19.44 -14.42 13.99
N SER A 206 -18.19 -14.81 13.76
CA SER A 206 -17.05 -14.38 14.57
C SER A 206 -16.69 -12.90 14.41
N ASN A 207 -16.89 -12.35 13.21
CA ASN A 207 -16.63 -10.94 12.87
C ASN A 207 -17.79 -10.01 13.26
N TRP A 208 -18.84 -10.55 13.89
CA TRP A 208 -19.98 -9.75 14.29
C TRP A 208 -19.61 -8.66 15.29
N ARG A 209 -19.97 -7.40 14.97
CA ARG A 209 -19.50 -6.22 15.70
C ARG A 209 -20.29 -5.85 16.94
N LEU A 210 -21.43 -6.49 17.17
CA LEU A 210 -22.30 -6.25 18.34
C LEU A 210 -22.46 -7.52 19.19
N PRO A 211 -21.42 -7.99 19.89
CA PRO A 211 -21.52 -9.18 20.71
C PRO A 211 -22.41 -8.97 21.95
N ASN A 212 -22.81 -10.08 22.57
CA ASN A 212 -23.57 -10.07 23.82
C ASN A 212 -22.91 -9.22 24.91
N GLY A 213 -23.71 -8.48 25.67
CA GLY A 213 -23.27 -7.57 26.73
C GLY A 213 -22.89 -6.17 26.27
N GLN A 214 -22.70 -5.96 24.98
CA GLN A 214 -22.41 -4.64 24.44
C GLN A 214 -23.63 -3.73 24.46
N ARG A 215 -23.41 -2.41 24.54
CA ARG A 215 -24.47 -1.40 24.43
C ARG A 215 -25.13 -1.48 23.06
N PHE A 216 -26.45 -1.48 23.02
CA PHE A 216 -27.21 -1.31 21.79
C PHE A 216 -27.18 0.17 21.35
N THR A 217 -26.96 0.43 20.07
CA THR A 217 -27.19 1.72 19.40
C THR A 217 -27.66 1.46 17.99
N GLN A 218 -28.47 2.37 17.43
CA GLN A 218 -28.95 2.24 16.05
C GLN A 218 -27.80 2.21 15.04
N ASP A 219 -26.80 3.08 15.19
CA ASP A 219 -25.60 3.11 14.32
C ASP A 219 -24.80 1.81 14.42
N GLY A 220 -24.65 1.28 15.63
CA GLY A 220 -24.00 0.00 15.85
C GLY A 220 -24.73 -1.14 15.15
N TRP A 221 -26.07 -1.19 15.28
CA TRP A 221 -26.93 -2.18 14.63
C TRP A 221 -26.86 -2.10 13.11
N ASP A 222 -26.94 -0.91 12.51
CA ASP A 222 -26.85 -0.69 11.07
C ASP A 222 -25.45 -1.01 10.55
N GLY A 223 -24.44 -0.63 11.32
CA GLY A 223 -23.04 -0.96 11.02
C GLY A 223 -22.75 -2.46 11.04
N ALA A 224 -23.32 -3.19 12.02
CA ALA A 224 -23.15 -4.64 12.13
C ALA A 224 -23.86 -5.39 11.00
N LYS A 225 -25.10 -5.01 10.64
CA LYS A 225 -25.83 -5.56 9.49
C LYS A 225 -25.06 -5.33 8.18
N THR A 226 -24.59 -4.11 7.98
CA THR A 226 -23.82 -3.74 6.78
C THR A 226 -22.52 -4.53 6.67
N GLN A 227 -21.85 -4.79 7.81
CA GLN A 227 -20.64 -5.60 7.83
C GLN A 227 -20.94 -7.07 7.52
N ALA A 228 -21.96 -7.66 8.13
CA ALA A 228 -22.34 -9.04 7.88
C ALA A 228 -22.73 -9.27 6.40
N LEU A 229 -23.48 -8.34 5.81
CA LEU A 229 -23.81 -8.38 4.39
C LEU A 229 -22.56 -8.26 3.51
N ARG A 230 -21.64 -7.35 3.81
CA ARG A 230 -20.35 -7.24 3.09
C ARG A 230 -19.56 -8.53 3.15
N ASP A 231 -19.47 -9.16 4.33
CA ASP A 231 -18.74 -10.42 4.50
C ASP A 231 -19.39 -11.56 3.71
N LEU A 232 -20.73 -11.55 3.57
CA LEU A 232 -21.47 -12.49 2.72
C LEU A 232 -21.15 -12.28 1.23
N VAL A 233 -21.31 -11.05 0.73
CA VAL A 233 -21.19 -10.77 -0.71
C VAL A 233 -19.74 -10.70 -1.21
N ALA A 234 -18.78 -10.61 -0.31
CA ALA A 234 -17.36 -10.56 -0.67
C ALA A 234 -16.84 -11.85 -1.30
N ARG A 235 -17.46 -13.00 -0.98
CA ARG A 235 -17.04 -14.32 -1.47
C ARG A 235 -18.27 -15.14 -1.87
N ARG A 236 -18.18 -15.88 -2.96
CA ARG A 236 -19.14 -16.90 -3.40
C ARG A 236 -20.53 -16.38 -3.80
N TYR A 237 -21.08 -15.39 -3.10
CA TYR A 237 -22.50 -15.00 -3.15
C TYR A 237 -22.68 -13.50 -3.41
N PRO A 238 -22.30 -12.96 -4.58
CA PRO A 238 -22.38 -11.52 -4.86
C PRO A 238 -23.82 -10.96 -4.89
N ALA A 239 -24.82 -11.80 -5.13
CA ALA A 239 -26.24 -11.45 -5.07
C ALA A 239 -26.86 -11.57 -3.66
N GLY A 240 -26.02 -11.83 -2.66
CA GLY A 240 -26.47 -11.96 -1.27
C GLY A 240 -27.12 -10.69 -0.75
N ARG A 241 -28.13 -10.87 0.11
CA ARG A 241 -28.92 -9.79 0.68
C ARG A 241 -29.30 -10.05 2.13
N LEU A 242 -29.70 -9.01 2.81
CA LEU A 242 -30.33 -9.10 4.12
C LEU A 242 -31.81 -9.44 3.91
N ALA A 243 -32.23 -10.66 4.26
CA ALA A 243 -33.61 -11.10 4.12
C ALA A 243 -34.50 -10.54 5.21
N THR A 244 -34.07 -10.67 6.47
CA THR A 244 -34.78 -10.12 7.63
C THR A 244 -33.79 -9.57 8.65
N SER A 245 -34.20 -8.58 9.43
CA SER A 245 -33.44 -8.09 10.58
C SER A 245 -34.42 -7.52 11.60
N LEU A 246 -34.27 -7.93 12.85
CA LEU A 246 -35.09 -7.49 13.97
C LEU A 246 -34.21 -7.24 15.19
N ALA A 247 -34.42 -6.10 15.82
CA ALA A 247 -33.93 -5.81 17.15
C ALA A 247 -35.14 -5.76 18.06
N ASP A 248 -35.34 -6.80 18.83
CA ASP A 248 -36.42 -6.90 19.83
C ASP A 248 -35.93 -6.30 21.15
N ILE A 249 -36.54 -5.17 21.53
CA ILE A 249 -36.13 -4.36 22.67
C ILE A 249 -37.07 -4.59 23.84
N ASP A 250 -36.58 -5.18 24.90
CA ASP A 250 -37.22 -5.23 26.21
C ASP A 250 -36.83 -4.00 27.02
N ALA A 251 -37.60 -2.92 26.88
CA ALA A 251 -37.32 -1.64 27.51
C ALA A 251 -37.32 -1.70 29.05
N PRO A 252 -38.26 -2.43 29.73
CA PRO A 252 -38.24 -2.64 31.17
C PRO A 252 -36.98 -3.39 31.65
N ALA A 253 -36.53 -4.39 30.92
CA ALA A 253 -35.36 -5.19 31.29
C ALA A 253 -34.03 -4.57 30.76
N ALA A 254 -34.09 -3.43 30.09
CA ALA A 254 -32.96 -2.77 29.42
C ALA A 254 -32.11 -3.76 28.59
N SER A 255 -32.76 -4.66 27.86
CA SER A 255 -32.12 -5.71 27.07
C SER A 255 -32.63 -5.72 25.63
N ALA A 256 -31.80 -6.21 24.71
CA ALA A 256 -32.12 -6.35 23.30
C ALA A 256 -31.73 -7.73 22.77
N ASP A 257 -32.63 -8.38 22.04
CA ASP A 257 -32.36 -9.59 21.29
C ASP A 257 -32.26 -9.23 19.81
N LEU A 258 -31.12 -9.54 19.21
CA LEU A 258 -30.85 -9.23 17.81
C LEU A 258 -31.00 -10.49 16.98
N SER A 259 -31.75 -10.42 15.89
CA SER A 259 -31.87 -11.50 14.92
C SER A 259 -31.71 -10.94 13.50
N LEU A 260 -30.98 -11.65 12.67
CA LEU A 260 -30.88 -11.35 11.26
C LEU A 260 -30.79 -12.63 10.45
N THR A 261 -31.36 -12.60 9.25
CA THR A 261 -31.24 -13.68 8.25
C THR A 261 -30.56 -13.13 7.02
N LEU A 262 -29.45 -13.74 6.66
CA LEU A 262 -28.69 -13.44 5.47
C LEU A 262 -29.07 -14.46 4.38
N ASP A 263 -29.62 -13.98 3.26
CA ASP A 263 -29.93 -14.80 2.08
C ASP A 263 -28.76 -14.71 1.10
N SER A 264 -28.09 -15.82 0.85
CA SER A 264 -26.94 -15.84 -0.06
C SER A 264 -27.35 -15.80 -1.53
N GLY A 265 -28.58 -16.22 -1.85
CA GLY A 265 -28.88 -16.62 -3.23
C GLY A 265 -28.00 -17.80 -3.68
N PRO A 266 -27.80 -17.96 -5.00
CA PRO A 266 -27.00 -19.04 -5.58
C PRO A 266 -25.48 -18.77 -5.46
N LEU A 267 -24.69 -19.85 -5.60
CA LEU A 267 -23.24 -19.78 -5.76
C LEU A 267 -22.85 -19.24 -7.14
N TYR A 268 -21.99 -18.22 -7.21
CA TYR A 268 -21.51 -17.65 -8.46
C TYR A 268 -20.15 -18.19 -8.88
N ARG A 269 -20.05 -18.46 -10.20
CA ARG A 269 -18.80 -18.78 -10.89
C ARG A 269 -18.51 -17.74 -11.96
N LEU A 270 -17.23 -17.41 -12.12
CA LEU A 270 -16.81 -16.45 -13.14
C LEU A 270 -17.00 -17.05 -14.54
N GLY A 271 -17.69 -16.34 -15.40
CA GLY A 271 -17.88 -16.63 -16.81
C GLY A 271 -16.76 -16.04 -17.69
N PRO A 272 -16.99 -15.95 -19.00
CA PRO A 272 -16.05 -15.35 -19.93
C PRO A 272 -15.88 -13.86 -19.66
N MET A 273 -14.67 -13.36 -19.93
CA MET A 273 -14.34 -11.94 -19.75
C MET A 273 -14.87 -11.13 -20.95
N GLN A 274 -15.64 -10.09 -20.66
CA GLN A 274 -16.14 -9.12 -21.64
C GLN A 274 -15.33 -7.84 -21.51
N VAL A 275 -14.47 -7.55 -22.48
CA VAL A 275 -13.53 -6.43 -22.43
C VAL A 275 -14.03 -5.29 -23.31
N SER A 276 -14.02 -4.07 -22.75
CA SER A 276 -14.35 -2.83 -23.46
C SER A 276 -13.24 -1.78 -23.29
N GLY A 277 -13.14 -0.85 -24.25
CA GLY A 277 -12.19 0.27 -24.18
C GLY A 277 -10.80 -0.01 -24.77
N ILE A 278 -10.55 -1.19 -25.36
CA ILE A 278 -9.31 -1.51 -26.11
C ILE A 278 -9.44 -1.08 -27.56
N GLN A 279 -8.45 -0.32 -28.04
CA GLN A 279 -8.35 0.14 -29.43
C GLN A 279 -6.93 -0.02 -30.00
N ARG A 280 -5.90 0.24 -29.19
CA ARG A 280 -4.49 0.31 -29.62
C ARG A 280 -3.68 -0.89 -29.18
N TYR A 281 -3.99 -1.46 -28.03
CA TYR A 281 -3.24 -2.58 -27.48
C TYR A 281 -3.83 -3.94 -27.96
N ASP A 282 -3.09 -5.00 -27.72
CA ASP A 282 -3.54 -6.36 -28.01
C ASP A 282 -4.71 -6.75 -27.07
N PRO A 283 -5.87 -7.21 -27.61
CA PRO A 283 -6.98 -7.66 -26.79
C PRO A 283 -6.62 -8.76 -25.76
N LEU A 284 -5.63 -9.60 -26.06
CA LEU A 284 -5.14 -10.63 -25.15
C LEU A 284 -4.41 -10.09 -23.93
N LEU A 285 -4.03 -8.80 -23.95
CA LEU A 285 -3.32 -8.17 -22.83
C LEU A 285 -4.17 -8.17 -21.55
N VAL A 286 -5.48 -7.87 -21.66
CA VAL A 286 -6.37 -7.78 -20.50
C VAL A 286 -6.53 -9.13 -19.81
N PRO A 287 -6.95 -10.22 -20.45
CA PRO A 287 -7.11 -11.51 -19.77
C PRO A 287 -5.78 -12.01 -19.18
N ARG A 288 -4.66 -11.83 -19.88
CA ARG A 288 -3.32 -12.23 -19.40
C ARG A 288 -2.84 -11.46 -18.19
N LEU A 289 -3.22 -10.18 -18.07
CA LEU A 289 -2.90 -9.37 -16.88
C LEU A 289 -3.89 -9.59 -15.74
N ALA A 290 -5.20 -9.74 -16.05
CA ALA A 290 -6.25 -9.94 -15.05
C ALA A 290 -6.11 -11.27 -14.31
N ARG A 291 -5.69 -12.35 -14.98
CA ARG A 291 -5.49 -13.69 -14.41
C ARG A 291 -6.72 -14.19 -13.64
N LEU A 292 -7.88 -14.05 -14.25
CA LEU A 292 -9.14 -14.58 -13.74
C LEU A 292 -9.52 -15.79 -14.59
N ASP A 293 -9.59 -16.95 -13.95
CA ASP A 293 -9.89 -18.20 -14.64
C ASP A 293 -11.40 -18.37 -14.76
N PRO A 294 -11.97 -18.53 -15.98
CA PRO A 294 -13.37 -18.89 -16.15
C PRO A 294 -13.72 -20.17 -15.40
N GLY A 295 -14.92 -20.25 -14.82
CA GLY A 295 -15.37 -21.36 -13.98
C GLY A 295 -14.90 -21.30 -12.52
N SER A 296 -13.95 -20.44 -12.16
CA SER A 296 -13.54 -20.26 -10.76
C SER A 296 -14.67 -19.62 -9.95
N VAL A 297 -14.72 -19.94 -8.65
CA VAL A 297 -15.71 -19.38 -7.74
C VAL A 297 -15.46 -17.86 -7.57
N TYR A 298 -16.54 -17.09 -7.51
CA TYR A 298 -16.47 -15.65 -7.29
C TYR A 298 -15.79 -15.30 -5.97
N ASP A 299 -14.88 -14.34 -6.04
CA ASP A 299 -14.22 -13.70 -4.90
C ASP A 299 -13.91 -12.25 -5.26
N GLN A 300 -14.47 -11.31 -4.51
CA GLN A 300 -14.31 -9.88 -4.75
C GLN A 300 -12.85 -9.44 -4.66
N ASN A 301 -12.07 -10.05 -3.75
CA ASN A 301 -10.65 -9.72 -3.63
C ASN A 301 -9.88 -10.09 -4.90
N ARG A 302 -10.19 -11.23 -5.53
CA ARG A 302 -9.59 -11.63 -6.82
C ARG A 302 -9.91 -10.66 -7.94
N LEU A 303 -11.14 -10.12 -7.97
CA LEU A 303 -11.53 -9.09 -8.94
C LEU A 303 -10.78 -7.78 -8.68
N LEU A 304 -10.69 -7.34 -7.42
CA LEU A 304 -9.92 -6.16 -7.02
C LEU A 304 -8.42 -6.31 -7.34
N GLU A 305 -7.84 -7.48 -7.08
CA GLU A 305 -6.45 -7.79 -7.48
C GLU A 305 -6.27 -7.74 -8.99
N ALA A 306 -7.21 -8.28 -9.77
CA ALA A 306 -7.19 -8.19 -11.23
C ALA A 306 -7.26 -6.73 -11.69
N GLN A 307 -8.15 -5.93 -11.11
CA GLN A 307 -8.23 -4.49 -11.37
C GLN A 307 -6.91 -3.78 -11.04
N GLN A 308 -6.32 -4.08 -9.89
CA GLN A 308 -5.03 -3.53 -9.47
C GLN A 308 -3.91 -3.91 -10.45
N ARG A 309 -3.84 -5.18 -10.89
CA ARG A 309 -2.85 -5.63 -11.88
C ARG A 309 -2.99 -4.89 -13.21
N LEU A 310 -4.23 -4.69 -13.69
CA LEU A 310 -4.50 -3.91 -14.88
C LEU A 310 -4.07 -2.45 -14.71
N ALA A 311 -4.48 -1.79 -13.65
CA ALA A 311 -4.17 -0.39 -13.37
C ALA A 311 -2.65 -0.16 -13.18
N SER A 312 -1.95 -1.07 -12.48
CA SER A 312 -0.51 -0.96 -12.24
C SER A 312 0.36 -1.41 -13.42
N SER A 313 -0.21 -2.00 -14.46
CA SER A 313 0.52 -2.49 -15.63
C SER A 313 1.20 -1.38 -16.44
N GLY A 314 0.68 -0.15 -16.32
CA GLY A 314 1.09 1.02 -17.07
C GLY A 314 0.52 1.07 -18.51
N TYR A 315 -0.21 0.04 -18.96
CA TYR A 315 -0.92 0.06 -20.24
C TYR A 315 -2.25 0.81 -20.18
N PHE A 316 -2.84 0.90 -18.99
CA PHE A 316 -4.15 1.51 -18.76
C PHE A 316 -4.05 2.64 -17.74
N ASP A 317 -4.74 3.76 -18.00
CA ASP A 317 -4.91 4.87 -17.06
C ASP A 317 -5.94 4.54 -15.99
N SER A 318 -6.96 3.73 -16.35
CA SER A 318 -7.95 3.20 -15.44
C SER A 318 -8.44 1.82 -15.89
N ALA A 319 -8.82 1.01 -14.93
CA ALA A 319 -9.44 -0.28 -15.16
C ALA A 319 -10.53 -0.50 -14.10
N THR A 320 -11.66 -1.05 -14.52
CA THR A 320 -12.75 -1.48 -13.66
C THR A 320 -13.06 -2.94 -13.97
N VAL A 321 -13.14 -3.78 -12.94
CA VAL A 321 -13.43 -5.21 -13.06
C VAL A 321 -14.59 -5.54 -12.14
N LEU A 322 -15.71 -5.99 -12.70
CA LEU A 322 -16.92 -6.32 -11.94
C LEU A 322 -17.68 -7.47 -12.61
N ILE A 323 -18.61 -8.06 -11.88
CA ILE A 323 -19.66 -8.93 -12.43
C ILE A 323 -21.01 -8.27 -12.20
N ASP A 324 -22.00 -8.68 -12.97
CA ASP A 324 -23.39 -8.31 -12.75
C ASP A 324 -24.06 -9.37 -11.87
N PRO A 325 -24.54 -9.00 -10.66
CA PRO A 325 -25.24 -9.94 -9.77
C PRO A 325 -26.57 -10.49 -10.33
N ASP A 326 -27.12 -9.86 -11.38
CA ASP A 326 -28.34 -10.31 -12.03
C ASP A 326 -28.06 -11.28 -13.21
N SER A 327 -26.78 -11.59 -13.48
CA SER A 327 -26.37 -12.51 -14.53
C SER A 327 -26.50 -13.98 -14.12
N ASP A 328 -26.29 -14.92 -15.08
CA ASP A 328 -26.30 -16.36 -14.80
C ASP A 328 -25.25 -16.73 -13.74
N PRO A 329 -25.66 -17.25 -12.57
CA PRO A 329 -24.75 -17.63 -11.51
C PRO A 329 -23.73 -18.70 -11.91
N ALA A 330 -24.07 -19.59 -12.82
CA ALA A 330 -23.18 -20.67 -13.25
C ALA A 330 -21.99 -20.17 -14.08
N ALA A 331 -22.14 -19.02 -14.76
CA ALA A 331 -21.13 -18.47 -15.65
C ALA A 331 -21.26 -16.93 -15.76
N ALA A 332 -21.22 -16.21 -14.64
CA ALA A 332 -21.38 -14.76 -14.59
C ALA A 332 -20.27 -14.04 -15.40
N PRO A 333 -20.62 -13.30 -16.47
CA PRO A 333 -19.63 -12.62 -17.30
C PRO A 333 -18.81 -11.59 -16.48
N VAL A 334 -17.49 -11.66 -16.60
CA VAL A 334 -16.62 -10.67 -15.97
C VAL A 334 -16.51 -9.46 -16.90
N GLN A 335 -17.14 -8.36 -16.50
CA GLN A 335 -17.09 -7.10 -17.24
C GLN A 335 -15.81 -6.36 -16.91
N VAL A 336 -14.98 -6.07 -17.93
CA VAL A 336 -13.74 -5.31 -17.78
C VAL A 336 -13.78 -4.09 -18.67
N ALA A 337 -13.88 -2.92 -18.06
CA ALA A 337 -13.79 -1.65 -18.76
C ALA A 337 -12.40 -1.03 -18.52
N VAL A 338 -11.65 -0.76 -19.58
CA VAL A 338 -10.33 -0.15 -19.49
C VAL A 338 -10.25 1.13 -20.30
N ARG A 339 -9.44 2.07 -19.81
CA ARG A 339 -9.04 3.25 -20.58
C ARG A 339 -7.55 3.15 -20.86
N GLU A 340 -7.21 3.04 -22.14
CA GLU A 340 -5.82 2.90 -22.56
C GLU A 340 -4.97 4.13 -22.24
N ALA A 341 -3.78 3.90 -21.68
CA ALA A 341 -2.76 4.93 -21.52
C ALA A 341 -2.21 5.40 -22.87
N LYS A 342 -1.63 6.59 -22.91
CA LYS A 342 -0.95 7.09 -24.11
C LYS A 342 0.19 6.16 -24.48
N LEU A 343 0.45 6.00 -25.82
CA LEU A 343 1.51 5.13 -26.31
C LEU A 343 2.90 5.49 -25.79
N GLN A 344 3.12 6.77 -25.56
CA GLN A 344 4.39 7.29 -25.07
C GLN A 344 4.20 8.12 -23.82
N LYS A 345 5.10 7.93 -22.86
CA LYS A 345 5.16 8.68 -21.61
C LYS A 345 6.59 9.10 -21.36
N VAL A 346 6.79 10.36 -21.00
CA VAL A 346 8.09 10.89 -20.57
C VAL A 346 7.96 11.34 -19.12
N ILE A 347 8.91 10.91 -18.30
CA ILE A 347 9.01 11.31 -16.89
C ILE A 347 10.36 12.00 -16.72
N LEU A 348 10.34 13.21 -16.19
CA LEU A 348 11.53 13.96 -15.83
C LEU A 348 11.73 13.86 -14.31
N GLY A 349 12.97 13.70 -13.89
CA GLY A 349 13.29 13.63 -12.47
C GLY A 349 14.52 14.49 -12.16
N VAL A 350 14.46 15.20 -11.04
CA VAL A 350 15.61 15.90 -10.47
C VAL A 350 15.77 15.50 -9.01
N GLY A 351 16.99 15.52 -8.52
CA GLY A 351 17.27 15.17 -7.14
C GLY A 351 18.69 15.55 -6.73
N ILE A 352 18.98 15.38 -5.48
CA ILE A 352 20.32 15.56 -4.92
C ILE A 352 20.56 14.54 -3.81
N THR A 353 21.77 14.00 -3.78
CA THR A 353 22.27 13.18 -2.67
C THR A 353 23.64 13.65 -2.25
N THR A 354 24.01 13.43 -1.01
CA THR A 354 25.37 13.75 -0.52
C THR A 354 26.41 12.84 -1.12
N ASP A 355 26.05 11.63 -1.50
CA ASP A 355 26.97 10.63 -2.06
C ASP A 355 27.28 10.90 -3.54
N ALA A 356 26.26 11.17 -4.36
CA ALA A 356 26.41 11.31 -5.82
C ALA A 356 26.26 12.74 -6.35
N GLY A 357 25.86 13.69 -5.48
CA GLY A 357 25.61 15.09 -5.85
C GLY A 357 24.27 15.30 -6.55
N PRO A 358 24.13 16.36 -7.36
CA PRO A 358 22.91 16.63 -8.12
C PRO A 358 22.68 15.54 -9.17
N ARG A 359 21.40 15.23 -9.40
CA ARG A 359 20.93 14.20 -10.34
C ARG A 359 19.83 14.76 -11.20
N ALA A 360 19.91 14.48 -12.49
CA ALA A 360 18.84 14.66 -13.44
C ALA A 360 18.55 13.34 -14.15
N SER A 361 17.29 13.04 -14.41
CA SER A 361 16.90 11.82 -15.12
C SER A 361 15.76 12.07 -16.09
N VAL A 362 15.78 11.32 -17.18
CA VAL A 362 14.71 11.25 -18.18
C VAL A 362 14.37 9.80 -18.37
N GLU A 363 13.09 9.46 -18.22
CA GLU A 363 12.56 8.13 -18.49
C GLU A 363 11.51 8.24 -19.58
N HIS A 364 11.74 7.56 -20.71
CA HIS A 364 10.82 7.46 -21.82
C HIS A 364 10.25 6.04 -21.88
N THR A 365 8.94 5.93 -21.79
CA THR A 365 8.22 4.67 -21.97
C THR A 365 7.48 4.70 -23.31
N HIS A 366 7.69 3.67 -24.12
CA HIS A 366 6.89 3.38 -25.30
C HIS A 366 6.16 2.06 -25.09
N HIS A 367 4.83 2.11 -24.94
CA HIS A 367 4.03 0.95 -24.53
C HIS A 367 3.87 -0.13 -25.60
N ARG A 368 4.06 0.21 -26.88
CA ARG A 368 3.97 -0.73 -28.00
C ARG A 368 4.92 -0.26 -29.12
N VAL A 369 6.16 -0.72 -29.09
CA VAL A 369 7.15 -0.38 -30.13
C VAL A 369 6.68 -0.91 -31.48
N PRO A 370 6.66 -0.07 -32.52
CA PRO A 370 6.27 -0.49 -33.87
C PRO A 370 7.09 -1.68 -34.37
N GLY A 371 6.46 -2.61 -35.06
CA GLY A 371 7.07 -3.83 -35.60
C GLY A 371 7.28 -4.96 -34.61
N ILE A 372 7.66 -4.69 -33.36
CA ILE A 372 7.94 -5.70 -32.33
C ILE A 372 6.77 -5.90 -31.36
N GLY A 373 5.97 -4.83 -31.11
CA GLY A 373 4.84 -4.86 -30.19
C GLY A 373 5.20 -4.87 -28.72
N TRP A 374 6.49 -4.87 -28.35
CA TRP A 374 6.96 -4.89 -26.96
C TRP A 374 6.88 -3.49 -26.34
N ARG A 375 6.76 -3.46 -25.01
CA ARG A 375 6.95 -2.23 -24.23
C ARG A 375 8.44 -1.98 -24.06
N ALA A 376 8.89 -0.74 -24.31
CA ALA A 376 10.25 -0.28 -24.07
C ALA A 376 10.26 0.84 -23.04
N VAL A 377 11.14 0.74 -22.06
CA VAL A 377 11.43 1.78 -21.08
C VAL A 377 12.90 2.15 -21.22
N THR A 378 13.18 3.39 -21.59
CA THR A 378 14.54 3.90 -21.72
C THR A 378 14.76 4.99 -20.69
N LYS A 379 15.80 4.81 -19.86
CA LYS A 379 16.17 5.75 -18.80
C LYS A 379 17.58 6.27 -18.97
N LEU A 380 17.72 7.57 -18.96
CA LEU A 380 18.99 8.27 -18.86
C LEU A 380 19.07 8.93 -17.49
N GLN A 381 20.13 8.67 -16.74
CA GLN A 381 20.40 9.33 -15.47
C GLN A 381 21.79 9.97 -15.51
N LEU A 382 21.83 11.24 -15.22
CA LEU A 382 23.04 12.05 -15.14
C LEU A 382 23.28 12.41 -13.67
N GLU A 383 24.40 11.98 -13.15
CA GLU A 383 24.90 12.31 -11.82
C GLU A 383 26.43 12.19 -11.80
N ARG A 384 27.08 12.75 -10.77
CA ARG A 384 28.53 12.84 -10.77
C ARG A 384 29.23 11.48 -10.69
N LYS A 385 28.75 10.57 -9.80
CA LYS A 385 29.46 9.32 -9.46
C LYS A 385 28.97 8.09 -10.23
N SER A 386 27.72 8.07 -10.66
CA SER A 386 27.15 6.87 -11.29
C SER A 386 26.17 7.15 -12.44
N PRO A 387 26.53 8.00 -13.43
CA PRO A 387 25.66 8.21 -14.58
C PRO A 387 25.46 6.92 -15.37
N PHE A 388 24.23 6.71 -15.87
CA PHE A 388 23.92 5.56 -16.70
C PHE A 388 22.87 5.83 -17.77
N ALA A 389 22.89 5.01 -18.81
CA ALA A 389 21.84 4.84 -19.80
C ALA A 389 21.36 3.39 -19.77
N GLN A 390 20.06 3.19 -19.74
CA GLN A 390 19.45 1.86 -19.71
C GLN A 390 18.24 1.82 -20.64
N THR A 391 18.07 0.71 -21.35
CA THR A 391 16.81 0.39 -22.02
C THR A 391 16.35 -1.01 -21.62
N GLU A 392 15.07 -1.13 -21.33
CA GLU A 392 14.44 -2.39 -20.95
C GLU A 392 13.23 -2.63 -21.86
N TRP A 393 13.18 -3.77 -22.49
CA TRP A 393 12.13 -4.17 -23.41
C TRP A 393 11.42 -5.40 -22.85
N THR A 394 10.10 -5.37 -22.80
CA THR A 394 9.31 -6.47 -22.27
C THR A 394 8.16 -6.83 -23.19
N ALA A 395 8.01 -8.13 -23.44
CA ALA A 395 6.90 -8.68 -24.19
C ALA A 395 5.60 -8.65 -23.35
N ILE A 396 4.47 -8.84 -24.00
CA ILE A 396 3.21 -9.15 -23.37
C ILE A 396 3.35 -10.50 -22.65
N PRO A 397 2.84 -10.67 -21.42
CA PRO A 397 2.89 -11.93 -20.71
C PRO A 397 2.15 -13.05 -21.48
N GLY A 398 2.66 -14.28 -21.42
CA GLY A 398 1.96 -15.47 -21.85
C GLY A 398 0.81 -15.84 -20.92
N GLU A 399 0.11 -16.93 -21.22
CA GLU A 399 -0.96 -17.47 -20.36
C GLU A 399 -0.41 -17.94 -19.00
N ASP A 400 0.82 -18.45 -18.99
CA ASP A 400 1.57 -18.85 -17.80
C ASP A 400 2.10 -17.65 -16.97
N GLY A 401 1.82 -16.42 -17.38
CA GLY A 401 2.29 -15.19 -16.77
C GLY A 401 3.77 -14.86 -17.01
N TRP A 402 4.51 -15.70 -17.74
CA TRP A 402 5.89 -15.43 -18.12
C TRP A 402 5.95 -14.48 -19.32
N ARG A 403 6.90 -13.57 -19.31
CA ARG A 403 7.16 -12.64 -20.42
C ARG A 403 8.63 -12.60 -20.76
N TRP A 404 8.94 -12.49 -22.03
CA TRP A 404 10.30 -12.25 -22.50
C TRP A 404 10.74 -10.83 -22.22
N GLY A 405 12.01 -10.66 -21.96
CA GLY A 405 12.60 -9.34 -21.72
C GLY A 405 14.04 -9.27 -22.18
N PHE A 406 14.41 -8.04 -22.57
CA PHE A 406 15.77 -7.64 -22.89
C PHE A 406 16.11 -6.40 -22.07
N LEU A 407 17.33 -6.33 -21.55
CA LEU A 407 17.87 -5.15 -20.88
C LEU A 407 19.26 -4.86 -21.41
N GLY A 408 19.48 -3.63 -21.83
CA GLY A 408 20.80 -3.07 -22.13
C GLY A 408 21.10 -1.91 -21.19
N ARG A 409 22.27 -1.94 -20.53
CA ARG A 409 22.72 -0.85 -19.63
C ARG A 409 24.18 -0.53 -19.87
N ALA A 410 24.49 0.76 -19.95
CA ALA A 410 25.83 1.29 -19.92
C ALA A 410 25.93 2.28 -18.75
N GLU A 411 26.98 2.15 -17.94
CA GLU A 411 27.18 2.97 -16.75
C GLU A 411 28.65 3.31 -16.53
N ARG A 412 28.88 4.43 -15.87
CA ARG A 412 30.18 4.79 -15.31
C ARG A 412 30.05 4.85 -13.80
N LEU A 413 30.95 4.18 -13.08
CA LEU A 413 31.03 4.23 -11.63
C LEU A 413 32.34 4.90 -11.25
N ASP A 414 32.25 5.96 -10.45
CA ASP A 414 33.39 6.72 -9.94
C ASP A 414 33.37 6.66 -8.43
N ASP A 415 34.32 5.97 -7.85
CA ASP A 415 34.44 5.76 -6.41
C ASP A 415 35.70 6.42 -5.82
N ASP A 416 36.08 7.57 -6.41
CA ASP A 416 37.16 8.47 -6.00
C ASP A 416 38.59 7.90 -6.19
N GLU A 417 38.75 6.60 -6.35
CA GLU A 417 40.05 5.91 -6.61
C GLU A 417 40.04 5.19 -7.96
N LEU A 418 38.91 4.64 -8.34
CA LEU A 418 38.72 3.85 -9.55
C LEU A 418 37.54 4.38 -10.37
N VAL A 419 37.71 4.45 -11.68
CA VAL A 419 36.63 4.74 -12.62
C VAL A 419 36.35 3.46 -13.40
N THR A 420 35.17 2.90 -13.18
CA THR A 420 34.68 1.69 -13.89
C THR A 420 33.69 2.11 -14.97
N ARG A 421 33.96 1.76 -16.21
CA ARG A 421 32.98 1.83 -17.33
C ARG A 421 32.43 0.44 -17.54
N ALA A 422 31.10 0.29 -17.40
CA ALA A 422 30.47 -1.01 -17.46
C ALA A 422 29.36 -1.08 -18.50
N GLN A 423 29.23 -2.25 -19.11
CA GLN A 423 28.15 -2.59 -20.01
C GLN A 423 27.53 -3.89 -19.57
N ARG A 424 26.19 -3.94 -19.60
CA ARG A 424 25.43 -5.14 -19.25
C ARG A 424 24.34 -5.37 -20.27
N LEU A 425 24.24 -6.60 -20.74
CA LEU A 425 23.13 -7.04 -21.57
C LEU A 425 22.48 -8.24 -20.89
N ARG A 426 21.15 -8.26 -20.86
CA ARG A 426 20.36 -9.38 -20.34
C ARG A 426 19.30 -9.76 -21.35
N PHE A 427 19.05 -11.06 -21.47
CA PHE A 427 17.93 -11.59 -22.22
C PHE A 427 17.36 -12.81 -21.48
N GLY A 428 16.04 -12.83 -21.31
CA GLY A 428 15.43 -13.92 -20.58
C GLY A 428 13.94 -13.76 -20.39
N ARG A 429 13.42 -14.49 -19.40
CA ARG A 429 12.01 -14.50 -19.05
C ARG A 429 11.81 -14.07 -17.60
N SER A 430 10.73 -13.33 -17.37
CA SER A 430 10.30 -12.91 -16.03
C SER A 430 8.84 -13.26 -15.81
N GLN A 431 8.50 -13.64 -14.58
CA GLN A 431 7.14 -13.86 -14.10
C GLN A 431 6.92 -12.98 -12.86
N ALA A 432 5.98 -12.06 -12.92
CA ALA A 432 5.57 -11.27 -11.78
C ALA A 432 4.30 -11.87 -11.19
N GLY A 433 4.34 -12.26 -9.92
CA GLY A 433 3.20 -12.73 -9.14
C GLY A 433 2.78 -11.71 -8.10
N ASP A 434 1.69 -11.96 -7.40
CA ASP A 434 1.20 -11.06 -6.35
C ASP A 434 2.19 -10.99 -5.17
N ARG A 435 2.78 -12.13 -4.80
CA ARG A 435 3.78 -12.22 -3.73
C ARG A 435 5.17 -12.64 -4.21
N ILE A 436 5.26 -13.35 -5.34
CA ILE A 436 6.50 -13.98 -5.79
C ILE A 436 6.81 -13.57 -7.21
N ASP A 437 8.00 -13.03 -7.43
CA ASP A 437 8.56 -12.78 -8.75
C ASP A 437 9.70 -13.76 -9.04
N ARG A 438 9.80 -14.21 -10.28
CA ARG A 438 10.85 -15.08 -10.78
C ARG A 438 11.43 -14.50 -12.06
N ASN A 439 12.77 -14.55 -12.19
CA ASN A 439 13.47 -14.14 -13.39
C ASN A 439 14.53 -15.19 -13.75
N VAL A 440 14.57 -15.59 -15.00
CA VAL A 440 15.59 -16.46 -15.58
C VAL A 440 16.18 -15.76 -16.77
N TYR A 441 17.48 -15.50 -16.77
CA TYR A 441 18.12 -14.76 -17.86
C TYR A 441 19.59 -15.16 -18.08
N LEU A 442 20.02 -14.98 -19.31
CA LEU A 442 21.43 -14.92 -19.68
C LEU A 442 21.89 -13.46 -19.56
N GLN A 443 23.10 -13.28 -19.04
CA GLN A 443 23.68 -11.96 -18.84
C GLN A 443 25.11 -11.94 -19.36
N TYR A 444 25.43 -10.90 -20.12
CA TYR A 444 26.78 -10.51 -20.47
C TYR A 444 27.14 -9.24 -19.68
N ASP A 445 28.30 -9.26 -19.04
CA ASP A 445 28.91 -8.13 -18.35
C ASP A 445 30.28 -7.84 -18.90
N ARG A 446 30.58 -6.55 -19.12
CA ARG A 446 31.91 -6.03 -19.37
C ARG A 446 32.17 -4.86 -18.44
N ALA A 447 33.29 -4.89 -17.76
CA ALA A 447 33.80 -3.77 -17.00
C ALA A 447 35.21 -3.41 -17.52
N SER A 448 35.48 -2.12 -17.71
CA SER A 448 36.80 -1.58 -17.94
C SER A 448 37.12 -0.61 -16.83
N VAL A 449 38.17 -0.89 -16.10
CA VAL A 449 38.55 -0.17 -14.88
C VAL A 449 39.80 0.65 -15.11
N GLN A 450 39.74 1.90 -14.80
CA GLN A 450 40.85 2.85 -14.85
C GLN A 450 41.13 3.36 -13.44
N ALA A 451 42.35 3.13 -12.95
CA ALA A 451 42.83 3.74 -11.75
C ALA A 451 43.09 5.25 -11.96
N LEU A 452 42.72 6.05 -10.98
CA LEU A 452 43.06 7.47 -10.98
C LEU A 452 44.54 7.68 -10.63
N PRO A 453 45.16 8.83 -10.99
CA PRO A 453 46.56 9.12 -10.66
C PRO A 453 46.84 8.94 -9.17
N GLY A 454 47.84 8.12 -8.84
CA GLY A 454 48.20 7.75 -7.47
C GLY A 454 47.52 6.45 -6.95
N SER A 455 46.58 5.87 -7.68
CA SER A 455 45.79 4.69 -7.29
C SER A 455 46.13 3.48 -8.14
N ALA A 456 47.38 3.02 -8.14
CA ALA A 456 47.78 1.83 -8.93
C ALA A 456 47.13 0.56 -8.36
N ILE A 457 46.50 -0.23 -9.22
CA ILE A 457 45.87 -1.53 -8.87
C ILE A 457 46.16 -2.53 -9.98
N SER A 458 46.31 -3.81 -9.63
CA SER A 458 46.52 -4.87 -10.63
C SER A 458 45.22 -5.16 -11.40
N ASP A 459 45.34 -5.63 -12.64
CA ASP A 459 44.18 -5.99 -13.45
C ASP A 459 43.28 -7.07 -12.80
N SER A 460 43.90 -8.03 -12.08
CA SER A 460 43.14 -9.06 -11.35
C SER A 460 42.34 -8.53 -10.18
N ASP A 461 42.79 -7.43 -9.58
CA ASP A 461 42.20 -6.84 -8.39
C ASP A 461 41.26 -5.68 -8.69
N SER A 462 41.37 -5.09 -9.89
CA SER A 462 40.62 -3.93 -10.31
C SER A 462 39.14 -4.25 -10.61
N GLY A 463 38.87 -5.50 -11.06
CA GLY A 463 37.60 -5.89 -11.62
C GLY A 463 37.46 -5.58 -13.11
N ASP A 464 38.58 -5.36 -13.83
CA ASP A 464 38.57 -5.30 -15.28
C ASP A 464 38.30 -6.70 -15.86
N GLY A 465 37.37 -6.81 -16.79
CA GLY A 465 37.04 -8.08 -17.40
C GLY A 465 35.67 -8.15 -18.07
N SER A 466 35.39 -9.32 -18.62
CA SER A 466 34.07 -9.62 -19.18
C SER A 466 33.65 -11.03 -18.82
N ALA A 467 32.34 -11.26 -18.74
CA ALA A 467 31.77 -12.54 -18.35
C ALA A 467 30.39 -12.77 -18.98
N ILE A 468 30.04 -14.05 -19.10
CA ILE A 468 28.68 -14.48 -19.44
C ILE A 468 28.17 -15.38 -18.31
N SER A 469 26.90 -15.21 -17.92
CA SER A 469 26.30 -16.01 -16.86
C SER A 469 24.83 -16.29 -17.12
N GLY A 470 24.36 -17.48 -16.69
CA GLY A 470 22.95 -17.82 -16.53
C GLY A 470 22.52 -17.56 -15.10
N ASN A 471 21.41 -16.86 -14.92
CA ASN A 471 20.98 -16.40 -13.62
C ASN A 471 19.51 -16.76 -13.36
N TYR A 472 19.22 -17.12 -12.10
CA TYR A 472 17.88 -17.25 -11.55
C TYR A 472 17.73 -16.27 -10.38
N VAL A 473 16.67 -15.48 -10.43
CA VAL A 473 16.31 -14.55 -9.35
C VAL A 473 14.91 -14.86 -8.86
N TRP A 474 14.78 -15.00 -7.56
CA TRP A 474 13.52 -15.18 -6.86
C TRP A 474 13.33 -14.08 -5.84
N THR A 475 12.12 -13.50 -5.78
CA THR A 475 11.77 -12.47 -4.81
C THR A 475 10.39 -12.78 -4.24
N GLY A 476 10.29 -12.88 -2.91
CA GLY A 476 9.03 -13.05 -2.18
C GLY A 476 8.70 -11.82 -1.33
N ARG A 477 7.45 -11.37 -1.35
CA ARG A 477 6.95 -10.21 -0.59
C ARG A 477 5.76 -10.64 0.26
N TYR A 478 5.92 -10.58 1.57
CA TYR A 478 4.94 -10.99 2.57
C TYR A 478 4.66 -9.82 3.53
N PHE A 479 4.27 -8.69 2.96
CA PHE A 479 3.91 -7.47 3.67
C PHE A 479 2.40 -7.30 3.75
N ASP A 480 1.94 -6.59 4.79
CA ASP A 480 0.54 -6.21 4.97
C ASP A 480 0.07 -5.19 3.93
N SER A 481 0.93 -4.24 3.56
CA SER A 481 0.65 -3.20 2.56
C SER A 481 1.92 -2.76 1.86
N LEU A 482 1.81 -2.31 0.60
CA LEU A 482 2.88 -1.68 -0.17
C LEU A 482 2.36 -0.35 -0.74
N PRO A 483 3.19 0.69 -0.85
CA PRO A 483 4.65 0.72 -0.67
C PRO A 483 5.13 0.97 0.78
N PHE A 484 4.25 1.21 1.75
CA PHE A 484 4.59 1.56 3.13
C PHE A 484 4.11 0.48 4.11
N PRO A 485 4.85 -0.64 4.25
CA PRO A 485 4.44 -1.72 5.12
C PRO A 485 4.52 -1.32 6.59
N SER A 486 3.54 -1.80 7.38
CA SER A 486 3.59 -1.69 8.83
C SER A 486 4.15 -2.95 9.47
N ARG A 487 3.99 -4.12 8.84
CA ARG A 487 4.52 -5.41 9.26
C ARG A 487 4.75 -6.35 8.08
N GLY A 488 5.60 -7.34 8.29
CA GLY A 488 5.87 -8.38 7.30
C GLY A 488 7.33 -8.47 6.93
N TYR A 489 7.61 -9.24 5.89
CA TYR A 489 8.98 -9.44 5.41
C TYR A 489 9.04 -9.66 3.89
N GLY A 490 10.19 -9.33 3.34
CA GLY A 490 10.58 -9.62 1.96
C GLY A 490 11.86 -10.45 1.93
N LEU A 491 11.94 -11.35 0.96
CA LEU A 491 13.10 -12.20 0.69
C LEU A 491 13.49 -12.06 -0.78
N GLY A 492 14.79 -11.98 -1.06
CA GLY A 492 15.34 -12.02 -2.41
C GLY A 492 16.53 -12.97 -2.49
N ALA A 493 16.56 -13.81 -3.50
CA ALA A 493 17.66 -14.71 -3.78
C ALA A 493 18.05 -14.61 -5.25
N GLU A 494 19.35 -14.51 -5.53
CA GLU A 494 19.93 -14.54 -6.87
C GLU A 494 21.01 -15.62 -6.90
N LEU A 495 20.94 -16.53 -7.86
CA LEU A 495 21.93 -17.55 -8.13
C LEU A 495 22.35 -17.43 -9.59
N GLY A 496 23.62 -17.21 -9.84
CA GLY A 496 24.19 -17.09 -11.17
C GLY A 496 25.41 -17.96 -11.34
N GLY A 497 25.43 -18.78 -12.38
CA GLY A 497 26.61 -19.54 -12.80
C GLY A 497 27.13 -19.05 -14.13
N GLY A 498 28.42 -18.86 -14.28
CA GLY A 498 28.98 -18.29 -15.50
C GLY A 498 30.45 -18.57 -15.71
N MET A 499 30.98 -17.89 -16.72
CA MET A 499 32.36 -18.00 -17.15
C MET A 499 32.91 -16.63 -17.51
N THR A 500 34.13 -16.35 -17.08
CA THR A 500 34.87 -15.17 -17.58
C THR A 500 35.21 -15.36 -19.06
N LEU A 501 35.27 -14.23 -19.79
CA LEU A 501 35.64 -14.23 -21.20
C LEU A 501 37.04 -13.63 -21.37
N GLY A 502 37.70 -13.96 -22.46
CA GLY A 502 39.09 -13.54 -22.76
C GLY A 502 40.03 -14.75 -22.83
N ASN A 503 41.33 -14.50 -22.63
CA ASN A 503 42.35 -15.53 -22.82
C ASN A 503 42.35 -16.63 -21.75
N ASP A 504 41.88 -16.31 -20.55
CA ASP A 504 41.80 -17.24 -19.41
C ASP A 504 40.35 -17.39 -18.95
N ARG A 505 39.64 -18.37 -19.54
CA ARG A 505 38.23 -18.66 -19.23
C ARG A 505 38.12 -19.44 -17.93
N LYS A 506 37.58 -18.84 -16.89
CA LYS A 506 37.38 -19.46 -15.57
C LYS A 506 35.88 -19.47 -15.20
N PRO A 507 35.39 -20.60 -14.71
CA PRO A 507 34.02 -20.67 -14.20
C PRO A 507 33.89 -19.87 -12.88
N PHE A 508 32.70 -19.38 -12.64
CA PHE A 508 32.33 -18.76 -11.37
C PHE A 508 30.88 -19.07 -11.00
N LEU A 509 30.61 -19.03 -9.69
CA LEU A 509 29.27 -19.03 -9.14
C LEU A 509 29.06 -17.76 -8.33
N ARG A 510 27.97 -17.04 -8.57
CA ARG A 510 27.58 -15.82 -7.85
C ARG A 510 26.28 -16.04 -7.13
N THR A 511 26.22 -15.69 -5.85
CA THR A 511 25.02 -15.75 -5.03
C THR A 511 24.80 -14.43 -4.36
N VAL A 512 23.54 -14.01 -4.27
CA VAL A 512 23.11 -12.85 -3.49
C VAL A 512 21.83 -13.22 -2.76
N ALA A 513 21.79 -12.94 -1.47
CA ALA A 513 20.61 -13.14 -0.65
C ALA A 513 20.28 -11.84 0.09
N ARG A 514 19.00 -11.50 0.17
CA ARG A 514 18.49 -10.24 0.75
C ARG A 514 17.28 -10.49 1.62
N TRP A 515 17.17 -9.76 2.70
CA TRP A 515 16.02 -9.82 3.60
C TRP A 515 15.65 -8.44 4.10
N LEU A 516 14.34 -8.17 4.16
CA LEU A 516 13.73 -6.99 4.76
C LEU A 516 12.63 -7.44 5.70
N GLY A 517 12.71 -7.10 6.97
CA GLY A 517 11.66 -7.31 7.95
C GLY A 517 11.16 -5.99 8.51
N VAL A 518 9.84 -5.84 8.66
CA VAL A 518 9.21 -4.67 9.28
C VAL A 518 8.27 -5.17 10.37
N LYS A 519 8.36 -4.57 11.55
CA LYS A 519 7.51 -4.87 12.70
C LYS A 519 7.02 -3.58 13.34
N SER A 520 5.69 -3.45 13.45
CA SER A 520 5.06 -2.37 14.21
C SER A 520 5.38 -2.50 15.69
N LEU A 521 5.60 -1.36 16.34
CA LEU A 521 5.75 -1.18 17.77
C LEU A 521 4.69 -0.23 18.28
N THR A 522 4.51 -0.16 19.61
CA THR A 522 3.61 0.81 20.25
C THR A 522 3.92 2.26 19.85
N ARG A 523 5.20 2.57 19.61
CA ARG A 523 5.66 3.91 19.19
C ARG A 523 6.51 3.81 17.92
N GLY A 524 5.84 3.64 16.75
CA GLY A 524 6.50 3.54 15.45
C GLY A 524 6.72 2.12 14.98
N ARG A 525 7.79 1.89 14.21
CA ARG A 525 8.12 0.59 13.62
C ARG A 525 9.64 0.35 13.61
N ILE A 526 10.04 -0.91 13.67
CA ILE A 526 11.42 -1.34 13.40
C ILE A 526 11.47 -1.92 11.99
N ALA A 527 12.45 -1.46 11.21
CA ALA A 527 12.87 -2.05 9.95
C ALA A 527 14.23 -2.72 10.12
N LEU A 528 14.31 -3.98 9.74
CA LEU A 528 15.52 -4.79 9.73
C LEU A 528 15.89 -5.10 8.29
N ARG A 529 17.13 -4.88 7.90
CA ARG A 529 17.63 -5.13 6.56
C ARG A 529 18.92 -5.92 6.64
N ALA A 530 19.05 -6.94 5.80
CA ALA A 530 20.27 -7.72 5.70
C ALA A 530 20.53 -8.15 4.25
N GLU A 531 21.80 -8.18 3.85
CA GLU A 531 22.26 -8.65 2.55
C GLU A 531 23.56 -9.43 2.71
N ALA A 532 23.66 -10.62 2.09
CA ALA A 532 24.91 -11.33 1.92
C ALA A 532 25.09 -11.73 0.46
N ALA A 533 26.32 -11.66 0.03
CA ALA A 533 26.66 -11.96 -1.33
C ALA A 533 28.04 -12.60 -1.43
N GLY A 534 28.20 -13.49 -2.43
CA GLY A 534 29.47 -14.16 -2.65
C GLY A 534 29.69 -14.52 -4.11
N VAL A 535 30.97 -14.51 -4.51
CA VAL A 535 31.46 -15.03 -5.79
C VAL A 535 32.52 -16.11 -5.52
N LEU A 536 32.17 -17.32 -5.92
CA LEU A 536 33.10 -18.47 -5.89
C LEU A 536 33.76 -18.59 -7.25
N ALA A 537 35.08 -18.42 -7.31
CA ALA A 537 35.87 -18.53 -8.52
C ALA A 537 37.32 -18.81 -8.17
N ALA A 538 38.11 -19.32 -9.12
CA ALA A 538 39.54 -19.43 -8.96
C ALA A 538 40.17 -18.04 -8.68
N ASP A 539 41.29 -18.00 -7.93
CA ASP A 539 41.95 -16.74 -7.57
C ASP A 539 42.42 -15.96 -8.82
N SER A 540 42.83 -16.66 -9.87
CA SER A 540 43.22 -16.07 -11.16
C SER A 540 42.06 -15.58 -12.02
N ALA A 541 40.79 -15.82 -11.63
CA ALA A 541 39.65 -15.43 -12.43
C ALA A 541 39.45 -13.90 -12.44
N ARG A 542 39.46 -13.29 -13.63
CA ARG A 542 39.18 -11.85 -13.84
C ARG A 542 37.68 -11.62 -13.88
N ILE A 543 37.07 -11.52 -12.71
CA ILE A 543 35.64 -11.27 -12.57
C ILE A 543 35.35 -9.78 -12.82
N PRO A 544 34.41 -9.42 -13.72
CA PRO A 544 34.03 -8.02 -13.93
C PRO A 544 33.60 -7.35 -12.63
N GLY A 545 34.03 -6.11 -12.39
CA GLY A 545 33.70 -5.34 -11.19
C GLY A 545 32.20 -5.14 -10.95
N THR A 546 31.39 -5.28 -12.00
CA THR A 546 29.92 -5.30 -11.93
C THR A 546 29.33 -6.54 -11.26
N LEU A 547 30.11 -7.61 -11.14
CA LEU A 547 29.71 -8.85 -10.47
C LEU A 547 30.35 -8.99 -9.08
N LEU A 548 31.32 -8.15 -8.75
CA LEU A 548 31.96 -8.05 -7.44
C LEU A 548 31.26 -7.01 -6.56
N PHE A 549 31.69 -6.91 -5.29
CA PHE A 549 30.97 -6.13 -4.28
C PHE A 549 31.80 -5.00 -3.70
N ARG A 550 31.14 -3.88 -3.46
CA ARG A 550 31.56 -2.76 -2.61
C ARG A 550 30.33 -2.21 -1.89
N THR A 551 30.49 -1.67 -0.69
CA THR A 551 29.39 -1.09 0.08
C THR A 551 29.82 0.21 0.76
N GLY A 552 28.93 0.87 1.51
CA GLY A 552 29.12 2.19 2.09
C GLY A 552 28.26 3.25 1.38
N GLY A 553 27.85 4.27 2.11
CA GLY A 553 27.01 5.36 1.63
C GLY A 553 25.61 5.35 2.22
N ASP A 554 24.77 6.26 1.73
CA ASP A 554 23.42 6.58 2.23
C ASP A 554 22.45 5.40 2.18
N SER A 555 22.63 4.49 1.21
CA SER A 555 21.74 3.34 0.97
C SER A 555 22.16 2.04 1.66
N THR A 556 23.39 1.96 2.21
CA THR A 556 23.95 0.73 2.78
C THR A 556 24.48 0.91 4.19
N VAL A 557 25.69 1.47 4.34
CA VAL A 557 26.33 1.74 5.65
C VAL A 557 26.57 3.22 5.79
N ARG A 558 25.66 3.92 6.46
CA ARG A 558 25.76 5.35 6.71
C ARG A 558 26.91 5.65 7.67
N GLY A 559 27.53 6.82 7.54
CA GLY A 559 28.77 7.19 8.23
C GLY A 559 30.04 6.87 7.41
N TYR A 560 29.88 6.16 6.27
CA TYR A 560 30.92 5.92 5.27
C TYR A 560 30.53 6.58 3.94
N GLY A 561 31.51 6.88 3.09
CA GLY A 561 31.25 7.42 1.77
C GLY A 561 30.69 6.39 0.80
N TYR A 562 30.26 6.88 -0.35
CA TYR A 562 29.78 6.04 -1.44
C TYR A 562 30.83 5.00 -1.85
N ARG A 563 30.53 3.70 -1.67
CA ARG A 563 31.41 2.57 -1.98
C ARG A 563 32.75 2.58 -1.25
N ASP A 564 32.90 3.27 -0.12
CA ASP A 564 34.13 3.34 0.68
C ASP A 564 34.53 2.00 1.33
N ILE A 565 33.61 1.05 1.43
CA ILE A 565 33.87 -0.24 2.05
C ILE A 565 34.13 -1.27 0.95
N GLY A 566 35.36 -1.72 0.89
CA GLY A 566 35.90 -2.70 -0.05
C GLY A 566 37.13 -3.40 0.52
N VAL A 567 37.85 -4.09 -0.34
CA VAL A 567 39.10 -4.78 0.01
C VAL A 567 40.27 -3.79 -0.13
N GLN A 568 41.01 -3.61 0.95
CA GLN A 568 42.22 -2.78 0.94
C GLN A 568 43.33 -3.56 0.22
N ARG A 569 43.84 -2.99 -0.87
CA ARG A 569 44.96 -3.52 -1.64
C ARG A 569 46.31 -3.01 -1.07
N ALA A 570 47.40 -3.64 -1.49
CA ALA A 570 48.74 -3.34 -0.96
C ALA A 570 49.12 -1.85 -1.07
N ASN A 571 48.58 -1.13 -2.03
CA ASN A 571 48.84 0.31 -2.30
C ASN A 571 47.90 1.24 -1.55
N GLY A 572 47.07 0.73 -0.62
CA GLY A 572 46.07 1.51 0.09
C GLY A 572 44.80 1.77 -0.71
N VAL A 573 44.73 1.36 -1.99
CA VAL A 573 43.55 1.51 -2.84
C VAL A 573 42.44 0.54 -2.40
N THR A 574 41.22 1.04 -2.31
CA THR A 574 40.05 0.22 -2.01
C THR A 574 39.51 -0.40 -3.29
N GLY A 575 39.65 -1.72 -3.45
CA GLY A 575 39.12 -2.50 -4.56
C GLY A 575 37.79 -3.19 -4.25
N PRO A 576 37.09 -3.73 -5.27
CA PRO A 576 35.96 -4.59 -5.05
C PRO A 576 36.41 -5.93 -4.45
N GLY A 577 35.49 -6.63 -3.75
CA GLY A 577 35.75 -7.93 -3.16
C GLY A 577 34.74 -8.98 -3.55
N ARG A 578 35.05 -10.24 -3.29
CA ARG A 578 34.21 -11.39 -3.67
C ARG A 578 33.10 -11.71 -2.70
N TYR A 579 33.21 -11.28 -1.44
CA TYR A 579 32.21 -11.53 -0.40
C TYR A 579 31.77 -10.24 0.24
N MET A 580 30.48 -10.13 0.51
CA MET A 580 29.89 -8.97 1.15
C MET A 580 28.83 -9.40 2.16
N ALA A 581 28.78 -8.71 3.29
CA ALA A 581 27.70 -8.78 4.24
C ALA A 581 27.33 -7.37 4.70
N VAL A 582 26.03 -7.04 4.70
CA VAL A 582 25.49 -5.76 5.15
C VAL A 582 24.27 -6.02 6.01
N GLY A 583 24.14 -5.30 7.11
CA GLY A 583 22.98 -5.33 7.99
C GLY A 583 22.61 -3.95 8.47
N SER A 584 21.34 -3.72 8.69
CA SER A 584 20.81 -2.46 9.22
C SER A 584 19.63 -2.73 10.14
N VAL A 585 19.62 -2.02 11.27
CA VAL A 585 18.47 -1.92 12.17
C VAL A 585 18.07 -0.47 12.23
N GLU A 586 16.83 -0.16 11.87
CA GLU A 586 16.31 1.20 11.87
C GLU A 586 14.98 1.27 12.64
N TRP A 587 14.91 2.11 13.66
CA TRP A 587 13.69 2.45 14.36
C TRP A 587 13.12 3.75 13.79
N GLN A 588 11.91 3.68 13.22
CA GLN A 588 11.19 4.78 12.63
C GLN A 588 10.04 5.18 13.54
N ARG A 589 10.01 6.42 14.00
CA ARG A 589 9.03 6.95 14.93
C ARG A 589 8.31 8.15 14.32
N PRO A 590 6.98 8.10 14.06
CA PRO A 590 6.21 9.26 13.62
C PRO A 590 6.30 10.42 14.63
N MET A 591 6.46 11.63 14.13
CA MET A 591 6.32 12.84 14.92
C MET A 591 4.83 13.13 15.12
N LEU A 592 4.45 13.48 16.34
CA LEU A 592 3.07 13.78 16.69
C LEU A 592 2.86 15.29 16.79
N LYS A 593 1.72 15.77 16.24
CA LYS A 593 1.21 17.12 16.44
C LYS A 593 -0.20 17.01 17.00
N ASN A 594 -0.45 17.55 18.16
CA ASN A 594 -1.74 17.44 18.88
C ASN A 594 -2.20 15.98 19.08
N GLY A 595 -1.26 15.07 19.35
CA GLY A 595 -1.55 13.64 19.53
C GLY A 595 -1.73 12.84 18.25
N LEU A 596 -1.78 13.46 17.07
CA LEU A 596 -1.93 12.81 15.77
C LEU A 596 -0.58 12.66 15.04
N PRO A 597 -0.35 11.55 14.33
CA PRO A 597 0.87 11.36 13.54
C PRO A 597 0.92 12.35 12.36
N THR A 598 2.11 12.89 12.12
CA THR A 598 2.40 13.78 10.98
C THR A 598 3.11 13.01 9.86
N GLU A 599 3.35 13.69 8.73
CA GLU A 599 4.14 13.16 7.60
C GLU A 599 5.66 13.07 7.93
N TRP A 600 6.07 13.48 9.11
CA TRP A 600 7.45 13.47 9.55
C TRP A 600 7.72 12.29 10.48
N GLU A 601 8.87 11.63 10.28
CA GLU A 601 9.34 10.53 11.12
C GLU A 601 10.78 10.79 11.59
N ASN A 602 11.04 10.58 12.86
CA ASN A 602 12.41 10.46 13.39
C ASN A 602 12.90 9.04 13.17
N THR A 603 14.17 8.89 12.82
CA THR A 603 14.82 7.59 12.63
C THR A 603 16.06 7.49 13.51
N PHE A 604 16.29 6.30 14.05
CA PHE A 604 17.52 5.91 14.74
C PHE A 604 18.00 4.62 14.12
N PHE A 605 19.28 4.53 13.80
CA PHE A 605 19.79 3.38 13.07
C PHE A 605 21.18 2.94 13.49
N ILE A 606 21.43 1.67 13.25
CA ILE A 606 22.74 1.04 13.32
C ILE A 606 22.91 0.25 12.02
N ASP A 607 23.93 0.59 11.26
CA ASP A 607 24.31 -0.07 10.03
C ASP A 607 25.65 -0.77 10.24
N ALA A 608 25.81 -1.95 9.65
CA ALA A 608 27.08 -2.68 9.64
C ALA A 608 27.30 -3.27 8.24
N GLY A 609 28.53 -3.21 7.75
CA GLY A 609 28.87 -3.79 6.45
C GLY A 609 30.32 -4.19 6.33
N SER A 610 30.57 -5.21 5.54
CA SER A 610 31.91 -5.71 5.28
C SER A 610 32.02 -6.23 3.85
N VAL A 611 33.21 -6.07 3.26
CA VAL A 611 33.58 -6.66 1.97
C VAL A 611 34.96 -7.29 2.11
N ALA A 612 35.14 -8.49 1.60
CA ALA A 612 36.41 -9.22 1.68
C ALA A 612 36.64 -10.14 0.46
N GLU A 613 37.87 -10.64 0.30
CA GLU A 613 38.19 -11.67 -0.70
C GLU A 613 37.78 -13.06 -0.24
N ARG A 614 37.73 -13.31 1.06
CA ARG A 614 37.33 -14.60 1.65
C ARG A 614 36.33 -14.39 2.78
N PRO A 615 35.40 -15.34 3.02
CA PRO A 615 34.37 -15.17 4.06
C PRO A 615 34.94 -14.93 5.47
N GLN A 616 36.04 -15.57 5.80
CA GLN A 616 36.67 -15.43 7.12
C GLN A 616 37.32 -14.03 7.37
N ASP A 617 37.57 -13.29 6.31
CA ASP A 617 38.20 -11.95 6.39
C ASP A 617 37.17 -10.84 6.52
N LEU A 618 35.87 -11.18 6.57
CA LEU A 618 34.81 -10.21 6.76
C LEU A 618 34.90 -9.55 8.14
N LYS A 619 35.24 -8.27 8.16
CA LYS A 619 35.33 -7.45 9.39
C LYS A 619 34.30 -6.32 9.28
N PRO A 620 33.25 -6.31 10.11
CA PRO A 620 32.18 -5.33 9.99
C PRO A 620 32.67 -3.91 10.31
N LYS A 621 32.37 -2.99 9.44
CA LYS A 621 32.48 -1.56 9.65
C LYS A 621 31.11 -1.04 10.05
N VAL A 622 31.04 -0.29 11.16
CA VAL A 622 29.78 0.08 11.81
C VAL A 622 29.54 1.58 11.67
N GLY A 623 28.32 1.95 11.35
CA GLY A 623 27.80 3.30 11.38
C GLY A 623 26.57 3.38 12.27
N VAL A 624 26.49 4.42 13.09
CA VAL A 624 25.34 4.69 13.97
C VAL A 624 24.85 6.10 13.73
N GLY A 625 23.57 6.33 13.87
CA GLY A 625 23.07 7.67 13.62
C GLY A 625 21.58 7.86 13.87
N THR A 626 21.16 9.07 13.58
CA THR A 626 19.78 9.50 13.67
C THR A 626 19.42 10.33 12.44
N GLY A 627 18.15 10.42 12.12
CA GLY A 627 17.72 11.19 10.97
C GLY A 627 16.25 11.54 11.00
N VAL A 628 15.83 12.22 9.94
CA VAL A 628 14.46 12.65 9.71
C VAL A 628 14.02 12.19 8.32
N ARG A 629 12.81 11.69 8.24
CA ARG A 629 12.12 11.34 7.01
C ARG A 629 10.90 12.24 6.87
N TRP A 630 10.70 12.79 5.69
CA TRP A 630 9.47 13.48 5.33
C TRP A 630 8.80 12.80 4.14
N ARG A 631 7.56 12.38 4.34
CA ARG A 631 6.72 11.80 3.29
C ARG A 631 6.01 12.91 2.52
N SER A 632 6.75 13.62 1.69
CA SER A 632 6.21 14.73 0.92
C SER A 632 5.37 14.23 -0.26
N PRO A 633 4.30 14.95 -0.64
CA PRO A 633 3.50 14.63 -1.84
C PRO A 633 4.29 14.69 -3.14
N ILE A 634 5.40 15.43 -3.16
CA ILE A 634 6.25 15.62 -4.36
C ILE A 634 7.51 14.76 -4.35
N GLY A 635 7.78 14.01 -3.26
CA GLY A 635 8.90 13.09 -3.16
C GLY A 635 9.44 12.96 -1.73
N PRO A 636 10.11 11.86 -1.42
CA PRO A 636 10.68 11.65 -0.10
C PRO A 636 11.90 12.55 0.13
N LEU A 637 11.97 13.13 1.33
CA LEU A 637 13.16 13.77 1.85
C LEU A 637 13.71 12.93 2.98
N GLN A 638 15.02 12.71 2.95
CA GLN A 638 15.75 11.98 3.97
C GLN A 638 16.99 12.77 4.36
N ILE A 639 17.19 12.98 5.65
CA ILE A 639 18.36 13.63 6.21
C ILE A 639 18.83 12.80 7.41
N ASP A 640 20.04 12.25 7.33
CA ASP A 640 20.64 11.41 8.37
C ASP A 640 22.00 11.99 8.80
N LEU A 641 22.21 12.11 10.10
CA LEU A 641 23.53 12.35 10.68
C LEU A 641 24.06 11.01 11.20
N ALA A 642 25.14 10.53 10.61
CA ALA A 642 25.73 9.25 10.91
C ALA A 642 27.18 9.38 11.37
N TYR A 643 27.57 8.60 12.38
CA TYR A 643 28.93 8.47 12.85
C TYR A 643 29.52 7.13 12.40
N GLY A 644 30.57 7.18 11.60
CA GLY A 644 31.35 6.00 11.23
C GLY A 644 32.33 5.65 12.35
N VAL A 645 32.14 4.48 12.98
CA VAL A 645 32.89 4.10 14.17
C VAL A 645 34.39 3.94 13.89
N GLN A 646 34.75 3.29 12.77
CA GLN A 646 36.16 3.06 12.42
C GLN A 646 36.84 4.35 11.89
N PRO A 647 36.25 5.11 10.96
CA PRO A 647 36.88 6.37 10.51
C PRO A 647 36.79 7.49 11.56
N LYS A 648 36.02 7.30 12.63
CA LYS A 648 35.80 8.29 13.72
C LYS A 648 35.35 9.64 13.17
N LYS A 649 34.45 9.64 12.19
CA LYS A 649 33.96 10.84 11.49
C LYS A 649 32.46 10.87 11.45
N PHE A 650 31.86 12.06 11.57
CA PHE A 650 30.48 12.30 11.26
C PHE A 650 30.31 12.54 9.76
N ARG A 651 29.23 11.99 9.20
CA ARG A 651 28.76 12.29 7.83
C ARG A 651 27.29 12.65 7.86
N LEU A 652 26.97 13.69 7.10
CA LEU A 652 25.60 14.04 6.78
C LEU A 652 25.21 13.30 5.49
N HIS A 653 24.15 12.50 5.53
CA HIS A 653 23.55 11.87 4.37
C HIS A 653 22.22 12.56 4.09
N MET A 654 22.06 13.11 2.91
CA MET A 654 20.83 13.75 2.47
C MET A 654 20.42 13.17 1.12
N SER A 655 19.14 12.84 1.00
CA SER A 655 18.55 12.41 -0.25
C SER A 655 17.22 13.13 -0.46
N VAL A 656 17.10 13.83 -1.57
CA VAL A 656 15.88 14.48 -2.02
C VAL A 656 15.67 14.10 -3.47
N GLY A 657 14.47 13.67 -3.83
CA GLY A 657 14.14 13.33 -5.20
C GLY A 657 12.73 13.75 -5.56
N PHE A 658 12.59 14.41 -6.70
CA PHE A 658 11.33 14.80 -7.30
C PHE A 658 11.19 14.14 -8.66
N VAL A 659 9.98 13.69 -8.98
CA VAL A 659 9.64 13.09 -10.29
C VAL A 659 8.42 13.84 -10.82
N PHE A 660 8.51 14.34 -12.05
CA PHE A 660 7.46 15.12 -12.71
C PHE A 660 6.87 14.37 -13.90
#